data_44bff3b4712d96ed0e8a2d2b80a6481f
#
_entry.id   44bff3b4712d96ed0e8a2d2b80a6481f
#
_cell.length_a   1.000
_cell.length_b   1.000
_cell.length_c   1.000
_cell.angle_alpha   90.00
_cell.angle_beta   90.00
_cell.angle_gamma   90.00
#
_symmetry.space_group_name_H-M   'P 1'
#
loop_
_entity.id
_entity.type
_entity.pdbx_description
1 polymer ?
#
loop_
_entity_poly.entity_id
_entity_poly.type
_entity_poly.pdbx_seq_one_letter_code
_entity_poly.pdbx_strand_id
1 'polypeptide(L)'
;MIIPEMPLFPKGEPAFVDLLKQHEPFIPRWADKSTVEKMGVDLRDGGLTLESVYPDPEGLLDTAYDDFNRFLHEARLCGTQYQLRIYREEGFSHEEYQLSITGDSLLLTGSDTEGIRRGIYYLRDLIVGNPCLKEGTIRRKPWLKNRISRCFFGPIKRPPFNIDELTNEIDYYPEAYLSRLAQEGINGLWLTIVFREICASSLYPEAPDAGKRLEKLRRTVKKCRRYGIKIWTFCIEPIFWSNVTGNPLPEGFEHLAGPGIPLQVMGYENASFCPNSPEAQQYLYDCTNYLFRNVPDLGGLMLISHGERMTSCLNCMTDISGSGAIPCDKHCGKNHSEILKMTLEPMFRGMKDASPDAEMISWLYEPYPCQAGTWLTQLPESFHDSPIALALNFESGYNKMQMGKIRVGGDYWLSAALPSERFVAFSRGTNGHCSLAAKIQVGTSHECATVPYIPVPGLLYRKYREMRKLGVEHVIQCWYFGNYPGLMNEAAGKLAFEDFSKTEEEFLMELALPCWGKDAASVAKAWKIFTDAYSCYPLDNMFQYYGPMHDGLVWPLYIKQTRTPLSRSWKFEDIPAGDSIGECITHFSLHEVAALAEKMYRRWHEGTGIFMSLAQTGNELEFSLVNALDLMFRSCRNILKFYLIRAILLDDPPDAGLLLNELRVIVEEELAGSQQMAELCHMDSRLGYHSEAEVYKYFPEKLEWRVNCLKLLLEEDFAEAEKTLAAGEKLSTILRMAEPPAVAGRTYGENGIRWSFDFNANEIVFHVHLSGKYQAGETVVLMFSNWKLDKSPLHSFYVEKIPFGKEISGNRNTVTRYNGCYDEVDDFCSSIQSETESGWRIDFTISRMELNYESFFYFGVQREIEFPEGINRSCSKTSNATSESRLGLWRFNPLKLSPVLLK
;
A
#
# COMPACT_ATOMS: atom_id res chain seq x y z
N MET A 1 -31.76 -8.28 12.95
CA MET A 1 -31.09 -7.02 13.37
C MET A 1 -31.14 -6.01 12.25
N ILE A 2 -31.53 -4.79 12.53
CA ILE A 2 -31.41 -3.64 11.60
C ILE A 2 -30.20 -2.82 12.06
N ILE A 3 -29.22 -2.64 11.17
CA ILE A 3 -28.02 -1.87 11.50
C ILE A 3 -28.38 -0.38 11.57
N PRO A 4 -28.01 0.34 12.65
CA PRO A 4 -28.14 1.80 12.72
C PRO A 4 -27.37 2.51 11.62
N GLU A 5 -27.75 3.75 11.33
CA GLU A 5 -27.00 4.60 10.41
C GLU A 5 -25.56 4.80 10.92
N MET A 6 -24.59 4.57 10.04
CA MET A 6 -23.17 4.68 10.38
C MET A 6 -22.74 6.15 10.37
N PRO A 7 -22.03 6.64 11.40
CA PRO A 7 -21.53 8.00 11.43
C PRO A 7 -20.52 8.24 10.29
N LEU A 8 -20.61 9.43 9.72
CA LEU A 8 -19.66 9.91 8.71
C LEU A 8 -18.29 10.16 9.35
N PHE A 9 -17.24 9.95 8.59
CA PHE A 9 -15.86 10.23 9.03
C PHE A 9 -15.67 11.73 9.32
N PRO A 10 -14.77 12.10 10.28
CA PRO A 10 -14.42 13.47 10.57
C PRO A 10 -13.88 14.20 9.33
N LYS A 11 -14.37 15.40 9.08
CA LYS A 11 -13.92 16.27 7.98
C LYS A 11 -12.88 17.27 8.48
N GLY A 12 -11.98 17.67 7.58
CA GLY A 12 -10.95 18.66 7.87
C GLY A 12 -9.56 18.06 8.05
N GLU A 13 -8.64 18.87 8.56
CA GLU A 13 -7.27 18.41 8.82
C GLU A 13 -7.29 17.38 9.97
N PRO A 14 -6.62 16.23 9.82
CA PRO A 14 -6.56 15.24 10.89
C PRO A 14 -5.89 15.78 12.14
N ALA A 15 -6.46 15.53 13.33
CA ALA A 15 -5.98 16.10 14.60
C ALA A 15 -4.51 15.75 14.92
N PHE A 16 -3.99 14.61 14.46
CA PHE A 16 -2.58 14.23 14.66
C PHE A 16 -1.61 15.17 13.93
N VAL A 17 -2.04 15.96 12.95
CA VAL A 17 -1.17 16.92 12.25
C VAL A 17 -0.64 17.97 13.23
N ASP A 18 -1.38 18.31 14.28
CA ASP A 18 -0.91 19.22 15.32
C ASP A 18 0.27 18.63 16.12
N LEU A 19 0.35 17.31 16.26
CA LEU A 19 1.53 16.63 16.83
C LEU A 19 2.76 16.79 15.93
N LEU A 20 2.58 16.83 14.61
CA LEU A 20 3.65 17.00 13.63
C LEU A 20 4.10 18.46 13.47
N LYS A 21 3.28 19.42 13.91
CA LYS A 21 3.62 20.86 13.92
C LYS A 21 4.44 21.27 15.14
N GLN A 22 4.56 20.40 16.14
CA GLN A 22 5.23 20.69 17.41
C GLN A 22 6.50 19.86 17.57
N HIS A 23 7.53 20.45 18.19
CA HIS A 23 8.70 19.69 18.62
C HIS A 23 8.37 18.90 19.89
N GLU A 24 8.69 17.61 19.88
CA GLU A 24 8.61 16.80 21.07
C GLU A 24 9.78 17.14 22.01
N PRO A 25 9.54 17.53 23.27
CA PRO A 25 10.61 17.83 24.20
C PRO A 25 11.38 16.57 24.60
N PHE A 26 12.69 16.68 24.64
CA PHE A 26 13.52 15.56 25.07
C PHE A 26 13.46 15.40 26.60
N ILE A 27 13.13 14.20 27.08
CA ILE A 27 13.12 13.84 28.50
C ILE A 27 14.27 12.88 28.77
N PRO A 28 15.31 13.30 29.53
CA PRO A 28 16.44 12.44 29.84
C PRO A 28 16.03 11.21 30.66
N ARG A 29 16.51 10.03 30.26
CA ARG A 29 16.27 8.73 30.94
C ARG A 29 17.56 8.03 31.34
N TRP A 30 18.60 8.79 31.55
CA TRP A 30 19.90 8.24 31.91
C TRP A 30 19.90 7.68 33.32
N ALA A 31 20.71 6.63 33.52
CA ALA A 31 21.00 6.12 34.86
C ALA A 31 21.72 7.18 35.72
N ASP A 32 21.52 7.09 37.04
CA ASP A 32 22.25 7.96 37.97
C ASP A 32 23.76 7.84 37.80
N LYS A 33 24.49 8.93 38.08
CA LYS A 33 25.96 9.02 37.93
C LYS A 33 26.72 7.90 38.69
N SER A 34 26.13 7.38 39.76
CA SER A 34 26.72 6.32 40.60
C SER A 34 26.78 4.92 39.94
N THR A 35 25.98 4.71 38.86
CA THR A 35 25.86 3.41 38.18
C THR A 35 26.56 3.37 36.81
N VAL A 36 27.09 4.51 36.31
CA VAL A 36 27.76 4.59 35.02
C VAL A 36 29.26 4.47 35.24
N GLU A 37 29.90 3.46 34.68
CA GLU A 37 31.36 3.37 34.66
C GLU A 37 31.94 4.66 34.05
N LYS A 38 32.86 5.34 34.74
CA LYS A 38 33.54 6.54 34.25
C LYS A 38 34.52 6.14 33.13
N MET A 39 34.04 5.87 31.95
CA MET A 39 34.85 5.58 30.77
C MET A 39 34.66 6.65 29.72
N GLY A 40 35.24 7.85 29.91
CA GLY A 40 35.25 8.90 28.90
C GLY A 40 34.77 10.28 29.34
N VAL A 41 34.23 11.06 28.42
CA VAL A 41 33.78 12.45 28.58
C VAL A 41 32.35 12.45 29.11
N ASP A 42 32.15 12.77 30.39
CA ASP A 42 30.81 12.90 30.98
C ASP A 42 30.28 14.34 30.80
N LEU A 43 29.36 14.55 29.85
CA LEU A 43 28.80 15.85 29.53
C LEU A 43 27.98 16.49 30.68
N ARG A 44 27.61 15.69 31.70
CA ARG A 44 26.93 16.20 32.92
C ARG A 44 27.87 17.00 33.83
N ASP A 45 29.20 16.88 33.62
CA ASP A 45 30.23 17.54 34.43
C ASP A 45 30.64 18.91 33.85
N GLY A 46 29.71 19.72 33.34
CA GLY A 46 29.99 21.07 32.90
C GLY A 46 29.47 21.43 31.53
N GLY A 47 28.78 20.49 30.91
CA GLY A 47 28.02 20.71 29.65
C GLY A 47 28.88 20.81 28.40
N LEU A 48 28.17 20.94 27.29
CA LEU A 48 28.72 21.01 25.92
C LEU A 48 28.28 22.32 25.24
N THR A 49 29.18 22.95 24.53
CA THR A 49 28.89 24.05 23.59
C THR A 49 29.32 23.70 22.20
N LEU A 50 28.60 24.25 21.19
CA LEU A 50 28.91 24.06 19.78
C LEU A 50 29.67 25.27 19.23
N GLU A 51 30.80 25.07 18.58
CA GLU A 51 31.55 26.05 17.80
C GLU A 51 31.78 25.53 16.39
N SER A 52 31.26 26.24 15.39
CA SER A 52 31.42 25.86 13.99
C SER A 52 32.28 26.89 13.26
N VAL A 53 33.33 26.41 12.58
CA VAL A 53 34.08 27.13 11.58
C VAL A 53 33.89 26.54 10.17
N TYR A 54 32.92 25.68 10.02
CA TYR A 54 32.53 25.10 8.74
C TYR A 54 31.96 26.20 7.83
N PRO A 55 32.42 26.35 6.60
CA PRO A 55 31.92 27.35 5.68
C PRO A 55 30.50 26.97 5.16
N ASP A 56 29.50 27.67 5.64
CA ASP A 56 28.10 27.49 5.25
C ASP A 56 27.46 28.84 4.87
N PRO A 57 27.80 29.38 3.68
CA PRO A 57 27.30 30.69 3.28
C PRO A 57 25.79 30.75 3.02
N GLU A 58 25.13 29.59 2.83
CA GLU A 58 23.70 29.50 2.59
C GLU A 58 22.88 29.21 3.86
N GLY A 59 23.56 28.98 5.01
CA GLY A 59 22.88 28.66 6.28
C GLY A 59 22.13 27.32 6.27
N LEU A 60 22.63 26.35 5.52
CA LEU A 60 21.97 25.04 5.42
C LEU A 60 22.06 24.24 6.72
N LEU A 61 23.08 24.50 7.55
CA LEU A 61 23.29 23.84 8.83
C LEU A 61 22.57 24.51 10.01
N ASP A 62 22.01 25.72 9.83
CA ASP A 62 21.37 26.44 10.91
C ASP A 62 20.31 25.61 11.64
N THR A 63 19.46 24.91 10.89
CA THR A 63 18.42 24.05 11.48
C THR A 63 19.00 22.87 12.30
N ALA A 64 20.15 22.32 11.88
CA ALA A 64 20.79 21.24 12.64
C ALA A 64 21.46 21.78 13.92
N TYR A 65 22.03 22.99 13.87
CA TYR A 65 22.59 23.67 15.03
C TYR A 65 21.49 24.05 16.03
N ASP A 66 20.36 24.60 15.54
CA ASP A 66 19.20 24.94 16.37
C ASP A 66 18.61 23.72 17.05
N ASP A 67 18.43 22.63 16.31
CA ASP A 67 17.94 21.36 16.85
C ASP A 67 18.87 20.81 17.93
N PHE A 68 20.17 20.84 17.69
CA PHE A 68 21.15 20.34 18.66
C PHE A 68 21.24 21.22 19.89
N ASN A 69 21.22 22.54 19.75
CA ASN A 69 21.25 23.49 20.88
C ASN A 69 19.96 23.36 21.72
N ARG A 70 18.79 23.22 21.07
CA ARG A 70 17.52 22.94 21.77
C ARG A 70 17.61 21.64 22.56
N PHE A 71 18.11 20.58 21.95
CA PHE A 71 18.33 19.31 22.62
C PHE A 71 19.26 19.44 23.85
N LEU A 72 20.40 20.12 23.73
CA LEU A 72 21.30 20.36 24.86
C LEU A 72 20.62 21.13 26.01
N HIS A 73 19.77 22.10 25.68
CA HIS A 73 19.00 22.86 26.66
C HIS A 73 17.98 21.97 27.41
N GLU A 74 17.20 21.20 26.66
CA GLU A 74 16.20 20.26 27.22
C GLU A 74 16.87 19.16 28.06
N ALA A 75 18.01 18.66 27.61
CA ALA A 75 18.84 17.69 28.29
C ALA A 75 19.59 18.25 29.52
N ARG A 76 19.57 19.60 29.74
CA ARG A 76 20.36 20.29 30.77
C ARG A 76 21.86 20.04 30.65
N LEU A 77 22.34 19.95 29.41
CA LEU A 77 23.75 19.72 29.07
C LEU A 77 24.42 20.96 28.45
N CYS A 78 23.79 22.13 28.47
CA CYS A 78 24.43 23.37 28.07
C CYS A 78 25.54 23.76 29.02
N GLY A 79 26.73 24.05 28.50
CA GLY A 79 27.89 24.48 29.27
C GLY A 79 29.13 24.65 28.43
N THR A 80 30.26 25.04 29.07
CA THR A 80 31.49 25.38 28.38
C THR A 80 32.68 24.47 28.70
N GLN A 81 32.43 23.43 29.50
CA GLN A 81 33.51 22.47 29.87
C GLN A 81 34.00 21.69 28.66
N TYR A 82 33.07 21.27 27.80
CA TYR A 82 33.40 20.56 26.59
C TYR A 82 32.97 21.38 25.36
N GLN A 83 33.71 21.24 24.26
CA GLN A 83 33.47 21.99 23.05
C GLN A 83 33.37 21.04 21.85
N LEU A 84 32.22 21.10 21.15
CA LEU A 84 32.07 20.47 19.83
C LEU A 84 32.55 21.42 18.77
N ARG A 85 33.69 21.13 18.16
CA ARG A 85 34.28 21.89 17.05
C ARG A 85 33.94 21.23 15.72
N ILE A 86 33.49 22.05 14.78
CA ILE A 86 33.04 21.56 13.46
C ILE A 86 33.88 22.20 12.36
N TYR A 87 34.52 21.35 11.54
CA TYR A 87 35.41 21.76 10.46
C TYR A 87 35.07 21.11 9.14
N ARG A 88 35.39 21.80 8.06
CA ARG A 88 35.43 21.18 6.73
C ARG A 88 36.76 20.44 6.54
N GLU A 89 36.67 19.21 6.07
CA GLU A 89 37.82 18.41 5.69
C GLU A 89 37.51 17.67 4.38
N GLU A 90 38.42 17.77 3.41
CA GLU A 90 38.23 17.12 2.11
C GLU A 90 38.51 15.60 2.18
N GLY A 91 37.99 14.84 1.21
CA GLY A 91 38.26 13.40 1.12
C GLY A 91 37.17 12.51 1.78
N PHE A 92 36.05 13.12 2.17
CA PHE A 92 34.85 12.42 2.55
C PHE A 92 33.88 12.31 1.37
N SER A 93 33.17 11.20 1.31
CA SER A 93 32.03 11.03 0.37
C SER A 93 30.82 11.84 0.82
N HIS A 94 29.78 11.90 0.00
CA HIS A 94 28.50 12.54 0.38
C HIS A 94 27.91 11.91 1.64
N GLU A 95 27.45 12.74 2.59
CA GLU A 95 26.95 12.39 3.93
C GLU A 95 27.95 11.62 4.82
N GLU A 96 29.20 11.52 4.45
CA GLU A 96 30.25 10.91 5.26
C GLU A 96 30.82 11.90 6.25
N TYR A 97 31.04 11.45 7.48
CA TYR A 97 31.63 12.27 8.55
C TYR A 97 32.55 11.47 9.46
N GLN A 98 33.37 12.20 10.22
CA GLN A 98 34.18 11.65 11.30
C GLN A 98 33.94 12.45 12.57
N LEU A 99 33.67 11.74 13.67
CA LEU A 99 33.54 12.27 15.02
C LEU A 99 34.68 11.74 15.88
N SER A 100 35.51 12.62 16.40
CA SER A 100 36.58 12.29 17.33
C SER A 100 36.26 12.84 18.70
N ILE A 101 36.28 12.01 19.73
CA ILE A 101 35.99 12.34 21.13
C ILE A 101 37.26 12.15 21.92
N THR A 102 37.71 13.22 22.56
CA THR A 102 38.91 13.23 23.44
C THR A 102 38.55 13.80 24.81
N GLY A 103 39.40 13.68 25.82
CA GLY A 103 39.10 14.04 27.19
C GLY A 103 38.60 15.48 27.44
N ASP A 104 38.84 16.40 26.51
CA ASP A 104 38.48 17.82 26.64
C ASP A 104 37.71 18.39 25.44
N SER A 105 37.64 17.66 24.32
CA SER A 105 37.07 18.19 23.08
C SER A 105 36.41 17.14 22.21
N LEU A 106 35.40 17.56 21.45
CA LEU A 106 34.75 16.80 20.40
C LEU A 106 35.03 17.46 19.07
N LEU A 107 35.47 16.71 18.08
CA LEU A 107 35.77 17.20 16.75
C LEU A 107 34.90 16.48 15.72
N LEU A 108 34.12 17.24 14.96
CA LEU A 108 33.30 16.75 13.86
C LEU A 108 33.83 17.30 12.52
N THR A 109 34.15 16.39 11.60
CA THR A 109 34.64 16.76 10.26
C THR A 109 33.83 16.07 9.15
N GLY A 110 33.72 16.73 8.01
CA GLY A 110 33.04 16.24 6.79
C GLY A 110 33.32 17.17 5.61
N SER A 111 33.13 16.66 4.40
CA SER A 111 33.34 17.45 3.17
C SER A 111 32.13 18.27 2.75
N ASP A 112 30.94 17.83 3.12
CA ASP A 112 29.68 18.50 2.77
C ASP A 112 28.79 18.79 3.99
N THR A 113 27.81 19.70 3.83
CA THR A 113 26.86 20.08 4.88
C THR A 113 26.08 18.90 5.42
N GLU A 114 25.76 17.92 4.55
CA GLU A 114 24.98 16.77 4.94
C GLU A 114 25.78 15.77 5.79
N GLY A 115 27.08 15.61 5.54
CA GLY A 115 27.97 14.86 6.43
C GLY A 115 28.03 15.47 7.84
N ILE A 116 28.14 16.80 7.93
CA ILE A 116 28.12 17.52 9.22
C ILE A 116 26.76 17.35 9.89
N ARG A 117 25.64 17.53 9.19
CA ARG A 117 24.27 17.32 9.70
C ARG A 117 24.11 15.91 10.28
N ARG A 118 24.52 14.87 9.53
CA ARG A 118 24.46 13.48 10.00
C ARG A 118 25.32 13.24 11.22
N GLY A 119 26.49 13.85 11.28
CA GLY A 119 27.39 13.77 12.42
C GLY A 119 26.79 14.42 13.67
N ILE A 120 26.13 15.56 13.56
CA ILE A 120 25.41 16.24 14.66
C ILE A 120 24.30 15.34 15.19
N TYR A 121 23.45 14.79 14.32
CA TYR A 121 22.34 13.93 14.74
C TYR A 121 22.84 12.61 15.31
N TYR A 122 23.93 12.06 14.78
CA TYR A 122 24.58 10.89 15.37
C TYR A 122 25.14 11.16 16.77
N LEU A 123 25.82 12.30 16.97
CA LEU A 123 26.28 12.71 18.30
C LEU A 123 25.10 12.89 19.28
N ARG A 124 24.00 13.51 18.82
CA ARG A 124 22.76 13.60 19.62
C ARG A 124 22.31 12.21 20.06
N ASP A 125 22.22 11.25 19.14
CA ASP A 125 21.78 9.89 19.44
C ASP A 125 22.70 9.18 20.44
N LEU A 126 24.02 9.38 20.36
CA LEU A 126 24.97 8.89 21.36
C LEU A 126 24.67 9.48 22.73
N ILE A 127 24.47 10.80 22.82
CA ILE A 127 24.18 11.49 24.08
C ILE A 127 22.81 11.06 24.63
N VAL A 128 21.80 10.91 23.79
CA VAL A 128 20.47 10.40 24.20
C VAL A 128 20.60 9.03 24.83
N GLY A 129 21.41 8.14 24.27
CA GLY A 129 21.70 6.83 24.85
C GLY A 129 22.54 6.88 26.13
N ASN A 130 23.58 7.69 26.16
CA ASN A 130 24.46 7.87 27.32
C ASN A 130 25.22 9.20 27.24
N PRO A 131 25.04 10.14 28.19
CA PRO A 131 25.77 11.40 28.21
C PRO A 131 27.25 11.25 28.57
N CYS A 132 27.70 10.06 29.04
CA CYS A 132 29.11 9.71 29.23
C CYS A 132 29.61 9.08 27.90
N LEU A 133 30.29 9.87 27.09
CA LEU A 133 30.78 9.47 25.78
C LEU A 133 32.14 8.78 25.88
N LYS A 134 32.27 7.65 25.15
CA LYS A 134 33.55 6.91 25.08
C LYS A 134 34.53 7.66 24.17
N GLU A 135 35.79 7.81 24.64
CA GLU A 135 36.84 8.37 23.80
C GLU A 135 37.15 7.48 22.58
N GLY A 136 37.46 8.14 21.48
CA GLY A 136 37.80 7.45 20.23
C GLY A 136 37.41 8.23 19.00
N THR A 137 37.69 7.67 17.85
CA THR A 137 37.32 8.22 16.55
C THR A 137 36.35 7.29 15.84
N ILE A 138 35.23 7.85 15.39
CA ILE A 138 34.16 7.13 14.70
C ILE A 138 34.01 7.77 13.32
N ARG A 139 34.20 6.99 12.25
CA ARG A 139 33.95 7.41 10.87
C ARG A 139 32.76 6.63 10.33
N ARG A 140 31.78 7.34 9.76
CA ARG A 140 30.56 6.73 9.23
C ARG A 140 30.22 7.27 7.85
N LYS A 141 29.76 6.36 7.00
CA LYS A 141 29.34 6.64 5.63
C LYS A 141 28.06 5.85 5.36
N PRO A 142 27.01 6.47 4.77
CA PRO A 142 25.85 5.71 4.34
C PRO A 142 26.20 4.84 3.12
N TRP A 143 25.64 3.64 3.07
CA TRP A 143 25.68 2.81 1.88
C TRP A 143 24.49 3.06 0.96
N LEU A 144 23.42 3.70 1.46
CA LEU A 144 22.29 4.19 0.69
C LEU A 144 22.44 5.69 0.40
N LYS A 145 22.49 6.06 -0.87
CA LYS A 145 22.62 7.44 -1.31
C LYS A 145 21.33 8.24 -1.06
N ASN A 146 20.20 7.72 -1.52
CA ASN A 146 18.88 8.36 -1.38
C ASN A 146 17.93 7.51 -0.55
N ARG A 147 17.28 8.14 0.44
CA ARG A 147 16.27 7.59 1.34
C ARG A 147 15.02 8.45 1.19
N ILE A 148 14.20 8.08 0.19
CA ILE A 148 13.10 8.91 -0.31
C ILE A 148 11.79 8.46 0.32
N SER A 149 11.15 9.37 1.05
CA SER A 149 9.85 9.18 1.68
C SER A 149 8.80 10.13 1.06
N ARG A 150 7.67 10.32 1.72
CA ARG A 150 6.58 11.22 1.33
C ARG A 150 6.00 11.89 2.56
N CYS A 151 5.33 13.04 2.40
CA CYS A 151 4.52 13.60 3.47
C CYS A 151 3.39 12.64 3.85
N PHE A 152 3.30 12.27 5.14
CA PHE A 152 2.30 11.31 5.64
C PHE A 152 0.85 11.79 5.43
N PHE A 153 0.60 13.08 5.59
CA PHE A 153 -0.72 13.70 5.44
C PHE A 153 -0.85 14.54 4.15
N GLY A 154 0.11 14.41 3.24
CA GLY A 154 0.03 15.04 1.93
C GLY A 154 -1.11 14.46 1.09
N PRO A 155 -1.86 15.30 0.34
CA PRO A 155 -3.02 14.85 -0.40
C PRO A 155 -2.63 14.00 -1.60
N ILE A 156 -3.60 13.21 -2.05
CA ILE A 156 -3.48 12.41 -3.27
C ILE A 156 -4.42 13.01 -4.31
N LYS A 157 -3.87 13.40 -5.46
CA LYS A 157 -4.64 13.99 -6.54
C LYS A 157 -5.44 12.92 -7.30
N ARG A 158 -6.47 12.39 -6.65
CA ARG A 158 -7.40 11.41 -7.21
C ARG A 158 -8.78 11.50 -6.54
N PRO A 159 -9.84 10.97 -7.18
CA PRO A 159 -11.15 10.87 -6.53
C PRO A 159 -11.09 10.10 -5.19
N PRO A 160 -11.95 10.45 -4.20
CA PRO A 160 -13.02 11.45 -4.30
C PRO A 160 -12.59 12.90 -4.05
N PHE A 161 -11.44 13.14 -3.44
CA PHE A 161 -11.06 14.49 -2.95
C PHE A 161 -10.39 15.35 -4.02
N ASN A 162 -9.58 14.78 -4.90
CA ASN A 162 -8.86 15.47 -5.99
C ASN A 162 -8.05 16.70 -5.55
N ILE A 163 -7.51 16.67 -4.33
CA ILE A 163 -6.76 17.79 -3.78
C ILE A 163 -5.35 17.82 -4.39
N ASP A 164 -5.01 18.94 -5.01
CA ASP A 164 -3.68 19.20 -5.52
C ASP A 164 -2.86 19.99 -4.50
N GLU A 165 -1.82 19.35 -3.97
CA GLU A 165 -0.89 19.91 -2.99
C GLU A 165 -0.27 21.25 -3.45
N LEU A 166 -0.04 21.41 -4.75
CA LEU A 166 0.62 22.60 -5.32
C LEU A 166 -0.33 23.79 -5.58
N THR A 167 -1.64 23.60 -5.42
CA THR A 167 -2.64 24.66 -5.70
C THR A 167 -3.35 25.23 -4.48
N ASN A 168 -3.25 24.55 -3.31
CA ASN A 168 -3.83 25.01 -2.05
C ASN A 168 -2.80 25.74 -1.17
N GLU A 169 -3.23 26.36 -0.08
CA GLU A 169 -2.36 27.12 0.84
C GLU A 169 -1.94 26.34 2.10
N ILE A 170 -2.28 25.02 2.18
CA ILE A 170 -1.90 24.19 3.32
C ILE A 170 -0.39 23.94 3.31
N ASP A 171 0.24 24.10 4.47
CA ASP A 171 1.64 23.73 4.66
C ASP A 171 1.76 22.26 5.06
N TYR A 172 2.12 21.42 4.10
CA TYR A 172 2.34 19.98 4.31
C TYR A 172 3.74 19.66 4.87
N TYR A 173 4.60 20.66 5.05
CA TYR A 173 5.99 20.51 5.48
C TYR A 173 6.31 21.45 6.65
N PRO A 174 5.60 21.34 7.81
CA PRO A 174 5.89 22.15 8.97
C PRO A 174 7.33 21.90 9.47
N GLU A 175 7.98 22.91 10.04
CA GLU A 175 9.40 22.86 10.40
C GLU A 175 9.71 21.76 11.42
N ALA A 176 8.86 21.56 12.42
CA ALA A 176 9.02 20.49 13.40
C ALA A 176 8.99 19.08 12.76
N TYR A 177 8.10 18.90 11.77
CA TYR A 177 8.00 17.66 10.99
C TYR A 177 9.26 17.42 10.16
N LEU A 178 9.77 18.44 9.46
CA LEU A 178 11.00 18.35 8.69
C LEU A 178 12.23 18.06 9.56
N SER A 179 12.33 18.73 10.72
CA SER A 179 13.38 18.49 11.71
C SER A 179 13.39 17.01 12.14
N ARG A 180 12.21 16.47 12.47
CA ARG A 180 12.06 15.08 12.87
C ARG A 180 12.47 14.10 11.76
N LEU A 181 12.00 14.29 10.53
CA LEU A 181 12.40 13.47 9.38
C LEU A 181 13.90 13.51 9.13
N ALA A 182 14.53 14.68 9.22
CA ALA A 182 15.97 14.83 9.05
C ALA A 182 16.76 14.06 10.12
N GLN A 183 16.32 14.12 11.38
CA GLN A 183 16.90 13.34 12.48
C GLN A 183 16.74 11.83 12.28
N GLU A 184 15.60 11.39 11.73
CA GLU A 184 15.31 10.00 11.38
C GLU A 184 16.06 9.50 10.11
N GLY A 185 16.90 10.33 9.51
CA GLY A 185 17.75 9.95 8.38
C GLY A 185 17.13 10.05 7.00
N ILE A 186 15.92 10.60 6.87
CA ILE A 186 15.31 10.91 5.57
C ILE A 186 16.11 12.04 4.89
N ASN A 187 16.43 11.88 3.61
CA ASN A 187 17.12 12.89 2.80
C ASN A 187 16.38 13.23 1.49
N GLY A 188 15.22 12.61 1.26
CA GLY A 188 14.37 12.90 0.13
C GLY A 188 12.88 12.79 0.46
N LEU A 189 12.06 13.68 -0.10
CA LEU A 189 10.60 13.60 -0.08
C LEU A 189 10.06 13.76 -1.49
N TRP A 190 9.10 12.92 -1.87
CA TRP A 190 8.48 13.03 -3.17
C TRP A 190 7.07 13.64 -3.09
N LEU A 191 6.71 14.40 -4.12
CA LEU A 191 5.37 14.92 -4.37
C LEU A 191 4.97 14.71 -5.83
N THR A 192 3.67 14.59 -6.08
CA THR A 192 3.14 14.27 -7.41
C THR A 192 3.02 15.50 -8.30
N ILE A 193 3.47 15.38 -9.55
CA ILE A 193 3.25 16.36 -10.61
C ILE A 193 2.68 15.69 -11.87
N VAL A 194 2.06 16.51 -12.71
CA VAL A 194 1.62 16.13 -14.06
C VAL A 194 2.23 17.16 -15.04
N PHE A 195 2.96 16.71 -16.06
CA PHE A 195 3.68 17.63 -16.96
C PHE A 195 2.79 18.67 -17.58
N ARG A 196 1.62 18.29 -18.08
CA ARG A 196 0.66 19.21 -18.71
C ARG A 196 0.11 20.29 -17.78
N GLU A 197 0.26 20.15 -16.49
CA GLU A 197 -0.27 21.10 -15.51
C GLU A 197 0.80 22.06 -14.97
N ILE A 198 2.07 21.75 -15.15
CA ILE A 198 3.19 22.50 -14.55
C ILE A 198 4.26 22.92 -15.56
N CYS A 199 4.35 22.24 -16.71
CA CYS A 199 5.39 22.48 -17.71
C CYS A 199 4.80 23.15 -18.95
N ALA A 200 5.60 24.00 -19.61
CA ALA A 200 5.40 24.39 -20.98
C ALA A 200 6.29 23.55 -21.91
N SER A 201 5.81 23.20 -23.07
CA SER A 201 6.49 22.35 -24.05
C SER A 201 6.15 22.69 -25.48
N SER A 202 6.80 22.02 -26.44
CA SER A 202 6.50 22.11 -27.86
C SER A 202 5.07 21.68 -28.22
N LEU A 203 4.46 20.75 -27.44
CA LEU A 203 3.10 20.23 -27.72
C LEU A 203 2.00 20.94 -26.93
N TYR A 204 2.30 21.36 -25.70
CA TYR A 204 1.31 21.96 -24.80
C TYR A 204 1.80 23.32 -24.30
N PRO A 205 0.97 24.36 -24.43
CA PRO A 205 1.28 25.66 -23.84
C PRO A 205 1.27 25.57 -22.32
N GLU A 206 1.81 26.59 -21.65
CA GLU A 206 1.75 26.70 -20.20
C GLU A 206 0.31 26.67 -19.69
N ALA A 207 0.04 25.80 -18.73
CA ALA A 207 -1.29 25.71 -18.10
C ALA A 207 -1.58 26.98 -17.26
N PRO A 208 -2.86 27.39 -17.11
CA PRO A 208 -3.24 28.63 -16.40
C PRO A 208 -2.67 28.72 -14.99
N ASP A 209 -2.58 27.62 -14.26
CA ASP A 209 -2.10 27.56 -12.86
C ASP A 209 -0.63 27.10 -12.74
N ALA A 210 0.10 26.91 -13.82
CA ALA A 210 1.49 26.44 -13.80
C ALA A 210 2.40 27.35 -12.97
N GLY A 211 2.26 28.66 -13.11
CA GLY A 211 3.03 29.63 -12.33
C GLY A 211 2.80 29.51 -10.81
N LYS A 212 1.55 29.30 -10.38
CA LYS A 212 1.20 29.07 -8.96
C LYS A 212 1.83 27.77 -8.43
N ARG A 213 1.74 26.69 -9.22
CA ARG A 213 2.35 25.41 -8.85
C ARG A 213 3.87 25.51 -8.72
N LEU A 214 4.53 26.15 -9.68
CA LEU A 214 5.97 26.37 -9.65
C LEU A 214 6.41 27.24 -8.46
N GLU A 215 5.66 28.27 -8.12
CA GLU A 215 5.98 29.13 -6.97
C GLU A 215 5.89 28.33 -5.66
N LYS A 216 4.80 27.58 -5.45
CA LYS A 216 4.67 26.73 -4.25
C LYS A 216 5.75 25.66 -4.20
N LEU A 217 6.07 25.03 -5.33
CA LEU A 217 7.14 24.04 -5.41
C LEU A 217 8.50 24.65 -5.03
N ARG A 218 8.87 25.85 -5.53
CA ARG A 218 10.10 26.55 -5.15
C ARG A 218 10.16 26.82 -3.66
N ARG A 219 9.06 27.32 -3.06
CA ARG A 219 8.98 27.56 -1.60
C ARG A 219 9.19 26.27 -0.81
N THR A 220 8.55 25.18 -1.22
CA THR A 220 8.69 23.86 -0.59
C THR A 220 10.13 23.36 -0.69
N VAL A 221 10.74 23.40 -1.87
CA VAL A 221 12.12 22.99 -2.10
C VAL A 221 13.08 23.78 -1.23
N LYS A 222 12.99 25.11 -1.23
CA LYS A 222 13.83 25.97 -0.41
C LYS A 222 13.70 25.66 1.08
N LYS A 223 12.48 25.41 1.57
CA LYS A 223 12.22 25.07 2.96
C LYS A 223 12.83 23.71 3.34
N CYS A 224 12.57 22.66 2.56
CA CYS A 224 13.06 21.31 2.84
C CYS A 224 14.59 21.24 2.77
N ARG A 225 15.23 21.98 1.85
CA ARG A 225 16.70 22.03 1.69
C ARG A 225 17.40 22.48 2.98
N ARG A 226 16.79 23.37 3.76
CA ARG A 226 17.35 23.80 5.06
C ARG A 226 17.46 22.64 6.07
N TYR A 227 16.70 21.58 5.89
CA TYR A 227 16.72 20.35 6.70
C TYR A 227 17.53 19.22 6.06
N GLY A 228 18.25 19.48 4.96
CA GLY A 228 18.98 18.46 4.20
C GLY A 228 18.07 17.47 3.47
N ILE A 229 16.84 17.88 3.20
CA ILE A 229 15.83 17.05 2.52
C ILE A 229 15.59 17.60 1.12
N LYS A 230 15.92 16.80 0.10
CA LYS A 230 15.65 17.14 -1.30
C LYS A 230 14.23 16.78 -1.68
N ILE A 231 13.55 17.65 -2.43
CA ILE A 231 12.25 17.33 -3.01
C ILE A 231 12.46 16.63 -4.36
N TRP A 232 11.80 15.47 -4.50
CA TRP A 232 11.72 14.70 -5.73
C TRP A 232 10.34 14.90 -6.35
N THR A 233 10.29 15.17 -7.64
CA THR A 233 9.02 15.15 -8.35
C THR A 233 8.70 13.74 -8.79
N PHE A 234 7.50 13.26 -8.40
CA PHE A 234 6.97 11.99 -8.84
C PHE A 234 5.96 12.19 -9.96
N CYS A 235 6.08 11.43 -11.02
CA CYS A 235 5.12 11.47 -12.12
C CYS A 235 4.88 10.09 -12.74
N ILE A 236 3.78 10.00 -13.49
CA ILE A 236 3.42 8.86 -14.33
C ILE A 236 3.35 9.42 -15.75
N GLU A 237 4.48 9.45 -16.42
CA GLU A 237 4.63 10.13 -17.70
C GLU A 237 5.41 9.27 -18.71
N PRO A 238 5.13 9.42 -19.99
CA PRO A 238 4.06 10.19 -20.60
C PRO A 238 2.67 9.57 -20.31
N ILE A 239 1.65 10.42 -20.11
CA ILE A 239 0.30 9.94 -19.78
C ILE A 239 -0.43 9.48 -21.05
N PHE A 240 -1.14 8.35 -20.97
CA PHE A 240 -2.10 7.90 -21.97
C PHE A 240 -3.21 8.93 -22.19
N TRP A 241 -3.73 8.98 -23.40
CA TRP A 241 -4.95 9.73 -23.70
C TRP A 241 -6.18 8.85 -23.49
N SER A 242 -7.15 9.36 -22.76
CA SER A 242 -8.37 8.63 -22.42
C SER A 242 -9.55 9.58 -22.29
N ASN A 243 -10.65 9.27 -22.96
CA ASN A 243 -11.90 10.01 -22.80
C ASN A 243 -12.49 9.82 -21.39
N VAL A 244 -12.29 8.66 -20.79
CA VAL A 244 -12.83 8.32 -19.46
C VAL A 244 -12.18 9.15 -18.37
N THR A 245 -10.90 9.45 -18.49
CA THR A 245 -10.16 10.27 -17.51
C THR A 245 -10.23 11.77 -17.82
N GLY A 246 -11.00 12.18 -18.81
CA GLY A 246 -11.10 13.59 -19.21
C GLY A 246 -9.85 14.12 -19.91
N ASN A 247 -9.04 13.25 -20.46
CA ASN A 247 -7.82 13.56 -21.18
C ASN A 247 -7.84 12.95 -22.59
N PRO A 248 -8.73 13.39 -23.50
CA PRO A 248 -8.82 12.85 -24.85
C PRO A 248 -7.56 13.10 -25.66
N LEU A 249 -7.33 12.26 -26.68
CA LEU A 249 -6.28 12.52 -27.67
C LEU A 249 -6.62 13.83 -28.42
N PRO A 250 -5.73 14.84 -28.37
CA PRO A 250 -5.97 16.08 -29.10
C PRO A 250 -5.97 15.86 -30.61
N GLU A 251 -6.77 16.63 -31.32
CA GLU A 251 -6.79 16.66 -32.79
C GLU A 251 -5.39 17.01 -33.32
N GLY A 252 -4.90 16.25 -34.28
CA GLY A 252 -3.57 16.43 -34.88
C GLY A 252 -2.45 15.67 -34.15
N PHE A 253 -2.70 14.98 -33.02
CA PHE A 253 -1.70 14.23 -32.27
C PHE A 253 -1.70 12.72 -32.60
N GLU A 254 -2.47 12.30 -33.63
CA GLU A 254 -2.58 10.88 -34.01
C GLU A 254 -1.23 10.28 -34.39
N HIS A 255 -0.32 11.09 -34.91
CA HIS A 255 1.03 10.68 -35.27
C HIS A 255 1.92 10.37 -34.04
N LEU A 256 1.58 10.91 -32.86
CA LEU A 256 2.23 10.65 -31.57
C LEU A 256 1.57 9.50 -30.80
N ALA A 257 0.39 9.07 -31.23
CA ALA A 257 -0.38 8.03 -30.56
C ALA A 257 0.07 6.63 -30.97
N GLY A 258 0.26 5.75 -30.01
CA GLY A 258 0.35 4.31 -30.14
C GLY A 258 -1.00 3.64 -29.91
N PRO A 259 -1.06 2.29 -29.88
CA PRO A 259 -2.29 1.55 -29.62
C PRO A 259 -2.89 1.91 -28.26
N GLY A 260 -4.23 1.88 -28.19
CA GLY A 260 -4.98 1.95 -26.94
C GLY A 260 -5.26 0.55 -26.39
N ILE A 261 -5.59 0.47 -25.11
CA ILE A 261 -5.97 -0.80 -24.45
C ILE A 261 -7.29 -0.63 -23.72
N PRO A 262 -8.19 -1.62 -23.82
CA PRO A 262 -9.33 -1.71 -22.93
C PRO A 262 -8.83 -2.07 -21.53
N LEU A 263 -8.87 -1.12 -20.60
CA LEU A 263 -8.51 -1.36 -19.21
C LEU A 263 -9.71 -1.82 -18.42
N GLN A 264 -9.73 -3.08 -18.08
CA GLN A 264 -10.78 -3.65 -17.22
C GLN A 264 -10.72 -3.10 -15.78
N VAL A 265 -9.57 -2.59 -15.36
CA VAL A 265 -9.28 -2.20 -13.98
C VAL A 265 -9.41 -0.69 -13.73
N MET A 266 -9.06 0.14 -14.72
CA MET A 266 -8.95 1.61 -14.54
C MET A 266 -9.73 2.45 -15.54
N GLY A 267 -10.54 1.86 -16.38
CA GLY A 267 -11.23 2.53 -17.46
C GLY A 267 -10.58 2.26 -18.83
N TYR A 268 -11.10 2.88 -19.87
CA TYR A 268 -10.66 2.68 -21.24
C TYR A 268 -9.58 3.69 -21.62
N GLU A 269 -8.42 3.22 -22.04
CA GLU A 269 -7.36 4.09 -22.55
C GLU A 269 -7.40 4.12 -24.08
N ASN A 270 -7.70 5.27 -24.65
CA ASN A 270 -7.94 5.43 -26.08
C ASN A 270 -6.67 5.32 -26.92
N ALA A 271 -5.55 5.85 -26.42
CA ALA A 271 -4.27 5.84 -27.10
C ALA A 271 -3.11 5.97 -26.11
N SER A 272 -2.05 5.23 -26.35
CA SER A 272 -0.79 5.37 -25.64
C SER A 272 0.08 6.46 -26.29
N PHE A 273 1.07 6.96 -25.54
CA PHE A 273 2.09 7.84 -26.10
C PHE A 273 3.16 7.00 -26.81
N CYS A 274 3.50 7.36 -28.06
CA CYS A 274 4.57 6.69 -28.80
C CYS A 274 5.84 7.58 -28.85
N PRO A 275 6.95 7.17 -28.21
CA PRO A 275 8.18 7.99 -28.19
C PRO A 275 8.99 7.94 -29.48
N ASN A 276 8.52 7.28 -30.55
CA ASN A 276 9.30 7.01 -31.77
C ASN A 276 9.30 8.15 -32.77
N SER A 277 9.22 9.39 -32.33
CA SER A 277 9.40 10.54 -33.23
C SER A 277 10.27 11.60 -32.58
N PRO A 278 11.00 12.42 -33.36
CA PRO A 278 11.74 13.55 -32.84
C PRO A 278 10.87 14.53 -32.03
N GLU A 279 9.64 14.75 -32.47
CA GLU A 279 8.67 15.63 -31.83
C GLU A 279 8.24 15.09 -30.46
N ALA A 280 7.96 13.78 -30.35
CA ALA A 280 7.65 13.13 -29.07
C ALA A 280 8.82 13.24 -28.10
N GLN A 281 10.04 13.01 -28.56
CA GLN A 281 11.25 13.13 -27.75
C GLN A 281 11.54 14.58 -27.35
N GLN A 282 11.26 15.55 -28.23
CA GLN A 282 11.40 16.97 -27.93
C GLN A 282 10.40 17.38 -26.82
N TYR A 283 9.16 16.92 -26.88
CA TYR A 283 8.16 17.14 -25.83
C TYR A 283 8.65 16.67 -24.46
N LEU A 284 9.18 15.44 -24.39
CA LEU A 284 9.70 14.88 -23.14
C LEU A 284 10.90 15.67 -22.59
N TYR A 285 11.79 16.10 -23.48
CA TYR A 285 12.92 16.98 -23.14
C TYR A 285 12.42 18.34 -22.62
N ASP A 286 11.51 19.00 -23.35
CA ASP A 286 10.99 20.32 -23.00
C ASP A 286 10.35 20.32 -21.60
N CYS A 287 9.53 19.33 -21.28
CA CYS A 287 8.86 19.25 -19.98
C CYS A 287 9.84 19.19 -18.84
N THR A 288 10.82 18.32 -18.91
CA THR A 288 11.82 18.18 -17.83
C THR A 288 12.79 19.37 -17.78
N ASN A 289 13.22 19.88 -18.93
CA ASN A 289 14.06 21.07 -18.99
C ASN A 289 13.35 22.30 -18.40
N TYR A 290 12.08 22.51 -18.77
CA TYR A 290 11.28 23.60 -18.20
C TYR A 290 11.13 23.49 -16.69
N LEU A 291 10.78 22.32 -16.18
CA LEU A 291 10.61 22.08 -14.74
C LEU A 291 11.88 22.40 -13.97
N PHE A 292 13.00 21.80 -14.36
CA PHE A 292 14.27 21.94 -13.63
C PHE A 292 14.93 23.32 -13.81
N ARG A 293 14.70 24.03 -14.91
CA ARG A 293 15.09 25.46 -15.02
C ARG A 293 14.32 26.35 -14.07
N ASN A 294 13.03 26.07 -13.89
CA ASN A 294 12.19 26.86 -12.99
C ASN A 294 12.40 26.51 -11.52
N VAL A 295 12.87 25.30 -11.21
CA VAL A 295 13.11 24.81 -9.84
C VAL A 295 14.44 24.03 -9.81
N PRO A 296 15.60 24.71 -9.87
CA PRO A 296 16.91 24.06 -10.07
C PRO A 296 17.38 23.22 -8.87
N ASP A 297 16.88 23.49 -7.66
CA ASP A 297 17.24 22.76 -6.42
C ASP A 297 16.42 21.48 -6.19
N LEU A 298 15.65 21.01 -7.16
CA LEU A 298 14.99 19.71 -7.08
C LEU A 298 16.02 18.58 -6.96
N GLY A 299 15.78 17.61 -6.10
CA GLY A 299 16.64 16.43 -5.96
C GLY A 299 16.65 15.54 -7.20
N GLY A 300 15.50 15.44 -7.87
CA GLY A 300 15.41 14.66 -9.08
C GLY A 300 13.99 14.37 -9.52
N LEU A 301 13.90 13.49 -10.51
CA LEU A 301 12.67 12.99 -11.08
C LEU A 301 12.54 11.50 -10.80
N MET A 302 11.48 11.11 -10.16
CA MET A 302 11.08 9.72 -9.97
C MET A 302 9.80 9.47 -10.76
N LEU A 303 9.78 8.47 -11.60
CA LEU A 303 8.62 8.20 -12.45
C LEU A 303 8.29 6.72 -12.58
N ILE A 304 6.99 6.39 -12.54
CA ILE A 304 6.54 5.11 -13.09
C ILE A 304 6.62 5.23 -14.61
N SER A 305 7.59 4.55 -15.18
CA SER A 305 7.86 4.57 -16.62
C SER A 305 7.20 3.41 -17.36
N HIS A 306 6.86 2.35 -16.63
CA HIS A 306 6.21 1.14 -17.14
C HIS A 306 5.52 0.41 -15.98
N GLY A 307 4.44 -0.29 -16.26
CA GLY A 307 3.76 -1.16 -15.30
C GLY A 307 2.25 -0.92 -15.21
N GLU A 308 1.66 -1.15 -14.05
CA GLU A 308 0.20 -1.01 -13.80
C GLU A 308 -0.37 0.31 -14.32
N ARG A 309 0.41 1.39 -14.22
CA ARG A 309 0.06 2.68 -14.77
C ARG A 309 0.51 2.78 -16.21
N MET A 310 -0.44 3.02 -17.08
CA MET A 310 -0.18 3.12 -18.50
C MET A 310 0.51 4.43 -18.84
N THR A 311 1.62 4.33 -19.57
CA THR A 311 2.44 5.46 -19.99
C THR A 311 2.64 5.45 -21.51
N SER A 312 3.66 4.75 -21.99
CA SER A 312 3.95 4.65 -23.42
C SER A 312 3.36 3.38 -24.05
N CYS A 313 3.44 3.28 -25.36
CA CYS A 313 3.05 2.09 -26.12
C CYS A 313 3.80 0.81 -25.71
N LEU A 314 4.90 0.94 -24.95
CA LEU A 314 5.58 -0.21 -24.33
C LEU A 314 4.64 -1.03 -23.44
N ASN A 315 3.73 -0.37 -22.71
CA ASN A 315 2.74 -1.07 -21.87
C ASN A 315 1.81 -1.97 -22.69
N CYS A 316 1.46 -1.56 -23.91
CA CYS A 316 0.66 -2.37 -24.81
C CYS A 316 1.44 -3.54 -25.38
N MET A 317 2.72 -3.31 -25.71
CA MET A 317 3.58 -4.32 -26.33
C MET A 317 4.04 -5.42 -25.35
N THR A 318 4.05 -5.13 -24.05
CA THR A 318 4.43 -6.06 -22.97
C THR A 318 3.25 -6.77 -22.35
N ASP A 319 2.05 -6.54 -22.84
CA ASP A 319 0.81 -7.15 -22.34
C ASP A 319 0.56 -6.94 -20.84
N ILE A 320 0.81 -5.73 -20.35
CA ILE A 320 0.63 -5.41 -18.93
C ILE A 320 -0.84 -5.56 -18.47
N SER A 321 -1.79 -5.55 -19.40
CA SER A 321 -3.22 -5.68 -19.11
C SER A 321 -3.74 -7.13 -19.12
N GLY A 322 -2.96 -8.09 -19.61
CA GLY A 322 -3.41 -9.47 -19.85
C GLY A 322 -4.37 -9.63 -21.03
N SER A 323 -4.49 -8.61 -21.88
CA SER A 323 -5.38 -8.62 -23.07
C SER A 323 -4.70 -9.14 -24.34
N GLY A 324 -3.45 -9.57 -24.22
CA GLY A 324 -2.55 -9.89 -25.32
C GLY A 324 -1.69 -8.70 -25.76
N ALA A 325 -0.45 -8.98 -26.14
CA ALA A 325 0.47 -7.95 -26.62
C ALA A 325 -0.06 -7.27 -27.88
N ILE A 326 -0.12 -5.94 -27.87
CA ILE A 326 -0.58 -5.11 -29.00
C ILE A 326 0.64 -4.40 -29.57
N PRO A 327 1.14 -4.80 -30.76
CA PRO A 327 2.30 -4.18 -31.35
C PRO A 327 2.01 -2.73 -31.78
N CYS A 328 2.99 -1.86 -31.59
CA CYS A 328 2.96 -0.52 -32.14
C CYS A 328 3.70 -0.53 -33.49
N ASP A 329 2.98 -0.26 -34.55
CA ASP A 329 3.48 -0.25 -35.95
C ASP A 329 4.58 0.79 -36.21
N LYS A 330 4.69 1.80 -35.33
CA LYS A 330 5.71 2.87 -35.42
C LYS A 330 7.10 2.42 -34.96
N HIS A 331 7.23 1.23 -34.37
CA HIS A 331 8.49 0.75 -33.75
C HIS A 331 9.20 -0.37 -34.53
N CYS A 332 9.12 -0.39 -35.85
CA CYS A 332 9.75 -1.43 -36.65
C CYS A 332 11.16 -1.78 -36.19
N GLY A 333 11.34 -3.03 -35.72
CA GLY A 333 12.64 -3.59 -35.35
C GLY A 333 13.23 -3.16 -34.01
N LYS A 334 12.54 -2.32 -33.19
CA LYS A 334 13.00 -1.91 -31.87
C LYS A 334 12.57 -2.89 -30.79
N ASN A 335 13.46 -3.21 -29.89
CA ASN A 335 13.14 -4.01 -28.70
C ASN A 335 12.57 -3.14 -27.54
N HIS A 336 12.06 -3.78 -26.50
CA HIS A 336 11.40 -3.11 -25.37
C HIS A 336 12.34 -2.14 -24.65
N SER A 337 13.61 -2.49 -24.48
CA SER A 337 14.60 -1.61 -23.83
C SER A 337 14.89 -0.36 -24.63
N GLU A 338 14.96 -0.46 -25.96
CA GLU A 338 15.15 0.69 -26.84
C GLU A 338 13.98 1.66 -26.77
N ILE A 339 12.73 1.14 -26.70
CA ILE A 339 11.54 1.96 -26.58
C ILE A 339 11.50 2.68 -25.22
N LEU A 340 11.86 1.98 -24.14
CA LEU A 340 11.97 2.60 -22.81
C LEU A 340 13.03 3.71 -22.80
N LYS A 341 14.19 3.49 -23.40
CA LYS A 341 15.26 4.51 -23.53
C LYS A 341 14.78 5.73 -24.32
N MET A 342 14.04 5.54 -25.42
CA MET A 342 13.49 6.66 -26.18
C MET A 342 12.52 7.53 -25.35
N THR A 343 11.93 6.99 -24.31
CA THR A 343 11.13 7.75 -23.33
C THR A 343 12.01 8.45 -22.30
N LEU A 344 12.96 7.73 -21.71
CA LEU A 344 13.73 8.20 -20.55
C LEU A 344 14.89 9.13 -20.89
N GLU A 345 15.63 8.86 -21.95
CA GLU A 345 16.84 9.65 -22.32
C GLU A 345 16.55 11.12 -22.65
N PRO A 346 15.49 11.47 -23.40
CA PRO A 346 15.13 12.88 -23.61
C PRO A 346 14.78 13.59 -22.29
N MET A 347 14.02 12.93 -21.40
CA MET A 347 13.68 13.47 -20.09
C MET A 347 14.93 13.68 -19.23
N PHE A 348 15.83 12.70 -19.24
CA PHE A 348 17.11 12.78 -18.50
C PHE A 348 17.96 13.93 -19.01
N ARG A 349 18.12 14.09 -20.32
CA ARG A 349 18.88 15.21 -20.92
C ARG A 349 18.28 16.55 -20.54
N GLY A 350 16.94 16.69 -20.70
CA GLY A 350 16.25 17.93 -20.35
C GLY A 350 16.46 18.32 -18.89
N MET A 351 16.40 17.35 -17.98
CA MET A 351 16.70 17.53 -16.56
C MET A 351 18.16 17.96 -16.34
N LYS A 352 19.13 17.24 -16.92
CA LYS A 352 20.57 17.48 -16.71
C LYS A 352 21.07 18.79 -17.32
N ASP A 353 20.53 19.21 -18.45
CA ASP A 353 20.88 20.51 -19.08
C ASP A 353 20.40 21.69 -18.23
N ALA A 354 19.38 21.49 -17.40
CA ALA A 354 18.85 22.50 -16.50
C ALA A 354 19.43 22.42 -15.07
N SER A 355 19.65 21.21 -14.56
CA SER A 355 20.13 20.92 -13.20
C SER A 355 21.09 19.73 -13.22
N PRO A 356 22.41 19.96 -13.33
CA PRO A 356 23.42 18.91 -13.47
C PRO A 356 23.47 17.90 -12.31
N ASP A 357 23.10 18.33 -11.10
CA ASP A 357 23.15 17.50 -9.88
C ASP A 357 21.86 16.69 -9.65
N ALA A 358 20.77 16.98 -10.37
CA ALA A 358 19.52 16.25 -10.25
C ALA A 358 19.65 14.81 -10.75
N GLU A 359 18.90 13.90 -10.15
CA GLU A 359 18.95 12.48 -10.43
C GLU A 359 17.62 11.97 -11.00
N MET A 360 17.66 10.86 -11.74
CA MET A 360 16.45 10.22 -12.27
C MET A 360 16.34 8.78 -11.79
N ILE A 361 15.17 8.41 -11.31
CA ILE A 361 14.80 7.05 -10.94
C ILE A 361 13.62 6.61 -11.80
N SER A 362 13.85 5.62 -12.67
CA SER A 362 12.83 4.97 -13.48
C SER A 362 12.26 3.79 -12.71
N TRP A 363 11.02 3.91 -12.24
CA TRP A 363 10.35 2.85 -11.50
C TRP A 363 9.50 1.98 -12.44
N LEU A 364 9.89 0.71 -12.52
CA LEU A 364 9.20 -0.34 -13.26
C LEU A 364 8.20 -0.98 -12.31
N TYR A 365 6.98 -0.43 -12.28
CA TYR A 365 5.97 -0.79 -11.32
C TYR A 365 5.12 -1.97 -11.84
N GLU A 366 5.62 -3.17 -11.60
CA GLU A 366 4.94 -4.41 -11.96
C GLU A 366 4.60 -5.21 -10.70
N PRO A 367 3.38 -5.03 -10.14
CA PRO A 367 2.99 -5.67 -8.89
C PRO A 367 2.80 -7.19 -9.02
N TYR A 368 2.53 -7.68 -10.24
CA TYR A 368 2.23 -9.09 -10.47
C TYR A 368 3.36 -9.81 -11.22
N PRO A 369 3.84 -10.96 -10.70
CA PRO A 369 4.95 -11.71 -11.31
C PRO A 369 4.68 -12.24 -12.71
N CYS A 370 3.42 -12.56 -13.01
CA CYS A 370 3.00 -13.11 -14.29
C CYS A 370 3.12 -12.13 -15.46
N GLN A 371 3.18 -10.83 -15.18
CA GLN A 371 3.28 -9.78 -16.20
C GLN A 371 4.72 -9.41 -16.57
N ALA A 372 5.68 -9.77 -15.71
CA ALA A 372 7.09 -9.53 -15.97
C ALA A 372 7.64 -10.55 -16.97
N GLY A 373 7.58 -10.23 -18.24
CA GLY A 373 8.29 -10.97 -19.27
C GLY A 373 9.81 -11.04 -19.02
N THR A 374 10.50 -11.90 -19.73
CA THR A 374 11.95 -12.06 -19.63
C THR A 374 12.74 -10.78 -19.94
N TRP A 375 12.15 -9.86 -20.71
CA TRP A 375 12.77 -8.59 -21.06
C TRP A 375 13.14 -7.71 -19.86
N LEU A 376 12.32 -7.75 -18.79
CA LEU A 376 12.54 -6.94 -17.59
C LEU A 376 13.85 -7.30 -16.89
N THR A 377 14.17 -8.58 -16.77
CA THR A 377 15.43 -9.03 -16.15
C THR A 377 16.66 -8.79 -17.02
N GLN A 378 16.47 -8.62 -18.34
CA GLN A 378 17.52 -8.26 -19.30
C GLN A 378 17.71 -6.74 -19.47
N LEU A 379 16.74 -5.96 -19.00
CA LEU A 379 16.74 -4.50 -19.14
C LEU A 379 18.00 -3.83 -18.59
N PRO A 380 18.54 -4.22 -17.42
CA PRO A 380 19.73 -3.57 -16.86
C PRO A 380 20.96 -3.60 -17.78
N GLU A 381 21.16 -4.69 -18.53
CA GLU A 381 22.27 -4.77 -19.52
C GLU A 381 22.17 -3.70 -20.60
N SER A 382 20.93 -3.36 -21.00
CA SER A 382 20.67 -2.31 -21.98
C SER A 382 20.92 -0.90 -21.42
N PHE A 383 20.90 -0.73 -20.09
CA PHE A 383 21.20 0.54 -19.40
C PHE A 383 22.64 0.63 -18.92
N HIS A 384 23.55 -0.17 -19.47
CA HIS A 384 24.97 -0.11 -19.15
C HIS A 384 25.49 1.32 -19.31
N ASP A 385 26.22 1.79 -18.29
CA ASP A 385 26.73 3.17 -18.20
C ASP A 385 25.64 4.28 -18.21
N SER A 386 24.38 3.93 -18.11
CA SER A 386 23.32 4.92 -17.98
C SER A 386 23.29 5.49 -16.57
N PRO A 387 23.29 6.82 -16.41
CA PRO A 387 23.15 7.47 -15.11
C PRO A 387 21.71 7.44 -14.55
N ILE A 388 20.79 6.79 -15.24
CA ILE A 388 19.40 6.61 -14.79
C ILE A 388 19.33 5.40 -13.85
N ALA A 389 18.91 5.59 -12.61
CA ALA A 389 18.69 4.49 -11.69
C ALA A 389 17.41 3.72 -12.05
N LEU A 390 17.47 2.39 -12.03
CA LEU A 390 16.32 1.54 -12.28
C LEU A 390 15.76 1.03 -10.95
N ALA A 391 14.44 1.17 -10.76
CA ALA A 391 13.75 0.77 -9.55
C ALA A 391 12.74 -0.35 -9.79
N LEU A 392 12.68 -1.29 -8.85
CA LEU A 392 11.67 -2.35 -8.75
C LEU A 392 11.14 -2.44 -7.31
N ASN A 393 9.93 -2.99 -7.19
CA ASN A 393 9.40 -3.38 -5.89
C ASN A 393 10.19 -4.57 -5.34
N PHE A 394 10.71 -4.42 -4.13
CA PHE A 394 11.57 -5.41 -3.48
C PHE A 394 10.82 -6.71 -3.17
N GLU A 395 9.58 -6.60 -2.69
CA GLU A 395 8.77 -7.72 -2.22
C GLU A 395 7.81 -8.27 -3.28
N SER A 396 7.47 -7.54 -4.34
CA SER A 396 6.48 -7.98 -5.33
C SER A 396 6.88 -9.29 -6.00
N GLY A 397 6.04 -10.31 -5.85
CA GLY A 397 6.34 -11.68 -6.27
C GLY A 397 7.15 -12.48 -5.23
N TYR A 398 7.22 -12.01 -3.99
CA TYR A 398 7.85 -12.77 -2.90
C TYR A 398 7.14 -14.10 -2.66
N ASN A 399 7.91 -15.16 -2.56
CA ASN A 399 7.43 -16.52 -2.31
C ASN A 399 7.62 -16.91 -0.85
N LYS A 400 6.59 -17.48 -0.24
CA LYS A 400 6.63 -17.96 1.14
C LYS A 400 5.87 -19.26 1.33
N MET A 401 6.46 -20.19 2.08
CA MET A 401 5.76 -21.41 2.51
C MET A 401 4.81 -21.06 3.67
N GLN A 402 3.50 -21.17 3.43
CA GLN A 402 2.46 -21.03 4.47
C GLN A 402 1.43 -22.14 4.30
N MET A 403 1.04 -22.78 5.42
CA MET A 403 0.06 -23.90 5.45
C MET A 403 0.40 -25.03 4.47
N GLY A 404 1.71 -25.35 4.34
CA GLY A 404 2.18 -26.44 3.48
C GLY A 404 2.19 -26.14 1.97
N LYS A 405 1.93 -24.89 1.56
CA LYS A 405 1.89 -24.47 0.15
C LYS A 405 2.75 -23.24 -0.07
N ILE A 406 3.36 -23.12 -1.25
CA ILE A 406 4.03 -21.88 -1.66
C ILE A 406 2.95 -20.86 -1.99
N ARG A 407 3.05 -19.68 -1.35
CA ARG A 407 2.20 -18.53 -1.59
C ARG A 407 3.03 -17.42 -2.22
N VAL A 408 2.42 -16.67 -3.12
CA VAL A 408 3.07 -15.57 -3.85
C VAL A 408 2.39 -14.27 -3.48
N GLY A 409 3.17 -13.32 -2.98
CA GLY A 409 2.69 -11.97 -2.69
C GLY A 409 2.66 -11.10 -3.95
N GLY A 410 1.68 -10.20 -4.04
CA GLY A 410 1.68 -9.12 -5.00
C GLY A 410 2.55 -7.97 -4.51
N ASP A 411 1.92 -6.86 -4.13
CA ASP A 411 2.58 -5.58 -3.87
C ASP A 411 2.49 -5.15 -2.40
N TYR A 412 3.50 -4.41 -1.91
CA TYR A 412 3.51 -3.73 -0.62
C TYR A 412 3.43 -4.63 0.63
N TRP A 413 4.44 -5.49 0.84
CA TRP A 413 4.50 -6.40 1.98
C TRP A 413 5.53 -5.98 3.04
N LEU A 414 5.09 -5.41 4.17
CA LEU A 414 5.96 -5.17 5.31
C LEU A 414 6.40 -6.50 5.97
N SER A 415 5.49 -7.49 6.03
CA SER A 415 5.75 -8.81 6.61
C SER A 415 6.74 -9.67 5.82
N ALA A 416 7.04 -9.33 4.56
CA ALA A 416 8.04 -10.01 3.73
C ALA A 416 9.42 -9.43 4.01
N ALA A 417 10.29 -10.23 4.62
CA ALA A 417 11.64 -9.80 5.01
C ALA A 417 12.69 -9.97 3.90
N LEU A 418 12.38 -10.74 2.85
CA LEU A 418 13.32 -11.11 1.79
C LEU A 418 12.87 -10.53 0.44
N PRO A 419 13.80 -10.34 -0.50
CA PRO A 419 13.48 -9.92 -1.85
C PRO A 419 12.73 -11.03 -2.61
N SER A 420 11.95 -10.64 -3.62
CA SER A 420 11.43 -11.59 -4.59
C SER A 420 12.55 -12.14 -5.48
N GLU A 421 12.34 -13.33 -6.05
CA GLU A 421 13.28 -13.92 -7.00
C GLU A 421 13.50 -13.00 -8.21
N ARG A 422 12.45 -12.30 -8.64
CA ARG A 422 12.50 -11.31 -9.71
C ARG A 422 13.42 -10.15 -9.36
N PHE A 423 13.31 -9.59 -8.14
CA PHE A 423 14.20 -8.52 -7.69
C PHE A 423 15.66 -8.99 -7.64
N VAL A 424 15.91 -10.22 -7.17
CA VAL A 424 17.27 -10.81 -7.16
C VAL A 424 17.82 -10.98 -8.57
N ALA A 425 17.01 -11.47 -9.51
CA ALA A 425 17.43 -11.62 -10.90
C ALA A 425 17.73 -10.25 -11.54
N PHE A 426 16.89 -9.25 -11.30
CA PHE A 426 17.07 -7.89 -11.77
C PHE A 426 18.35 -7.25 -11.20
N SER A 427 18.61 -7.40 -9.90
CA SER A 427 19.80 -6.84 -9.23
C SER A 427 21.12 -7.41 -9.78
N ARG A 428 21.12 -8.67 -10.20
CA ARG A 428 22.29 -9.28 -10.85
C ARG A 428 22.62 -8.59 -12.18
N GLY A 429 21.59 -8.21 -12.94
CA GLY A 429 21.76 -7.47 -14.19
C GLY A 429 22.23 -6.03 -13.98
N THR A 430 21.89 -5.38 -12.86
CA THR A 430 22.34 -4.00 -12.57
C THR A 430 23.78 -3.93 -12.07
N ASN A 431 24.33 -5.00 -11.51
CA ASN A 431 25.63 -5.00 -10.84
C ASN A 431 26.77 -4.60 -11.78
N GLY A 432 27.33 -3.42 -11.53
CA GLY A 432 28.41 -2.85 -12.36
C GLY A 432 27.93 -2.21 -13.69
N HIS A 433 26.62 -2.14 -13.93
CA HIS A 433 26.06 -1.57 -15.17
C HIS A 433 25.28 -0.28 -14.94
N CYS A 434 24.33 -0.27 -14.04
CA CYS A 434 23.53 0.90 -13.68
C CYS A 434 23.16 0.89 -12.20
N SER A 435 22.75 2.06 -11.68
CA SER A 435 22.36 2.20 -10.28
C SER A 435 21.03 1.51 -10.01
N LEU A 436 20.91 0.82 -8.88
CA LEU A 436 19.73 0.06 -8.45
C LEU A 436 18.97 0.79 -7.35
N ALA A 437 17.67 0.95 -7.53
CA ALA A 437 16.76 1.43 -6.51
C ALA A 437 15.78 0.32 -6.07
N ALA A 438 15.46 0.28 -4.78
CA ALA A 438 14.45 -0.59 -4.24
C ALA A 438 13.24 0.22 -3.74
N LYS A 439 12.03 -0.19 -4.14
CA LYS A 439 10.81 0.28 -3.50
C LYS A 439 10.42 -0.73 -2.41
N ILE A 440 10.27 -0.24 -1.18
CA ILE A 440 9.91 -1.02 0.01
C ILE A 440 8.79 -0.35 0.80
N GLN A 441 8.33 -1.01 1.87
CA GLN A 441 7.49 -0.43 2.90
C GLN A 441 8.25 -0.41 4.24
N VAL A 442 8.26 0.75 4.91
CA VAL A 442 8.99 0.95 6.17
C VAL A 442 8.07 0.89 7.38
N GLY A 443 7.06 1.75 7.47
CA GLY A 443 6.21 1.85 8.65
C GLY A 443 4.98 0.96 8.62
N THR A 444 4.22 1.03 7.56
CA THR A 444 3.01 0.23 7.31
C THR A 444 2.94 -0.19 5.85
N SER A 445 1.95 -1.03 5.53
CA SER A 445 1.65 -1.48 4.17
C SER A 445 0.14 -1.66 4.01
N HIS A 446 -0.31 -2.12 2.85
CA HIS A 446 -1.70 -2.57 2.67
C HIS A 446 -2.11 -3.70 3.64
N GLU A 447 -1.18 -4.32 4.33
CA GLU A 447 -1.47 -5.33 5.35
C GLU A 447 -2.18 -4.74 6.57
N CYS A 448 -1.77 -3.52 7.00
CA CYS A 448 -2.39 -2.75 8.08
C CYS A 448 -1.88 -1.30 8.02
N ALA A 449 -2.71 -0.37 7.57
CA ALA A 449 -2.33 1.03 7.32
C ALA A 449 -3.09 2.06 8.16
N THR A 450 -3.92 1.62 9.11
CA THR A 450 -4.75 2.47 9.98
C THR A 450 -4.10 2.80 11.32
N VAL A 451 -2.79 2.69 11.37
CA VAL A 451 -1.92 3.05 12.51
C VAL A 451 -0.70 3.81 11.99
N PRO A 452 -0.01 4.60 12.81
CA PRO A 452 1.17 5.34 12.36
C PRO A 452 2.27 4.41 11.81
N TYR A 453 2.55 3.31 12.48
CA TYR A 453 3.47 2.26 12.03
C TYR A 453 3.25 0.96 12.82
N ILE A 454 3.78 -0.14 12.29
CA ILE A 454 3.86 -1.44 12.97
C ILE A 454 5.26 -1.55 13.58
N PRO A 455 5.43 -1.71 14.90
CA PRO A 455 6.74 -1.71 15.56
C PRO A 455 7.51 -3.03 15.35
N VAL A 456 7.97 -3.26 14.12
CA VAL A 456 8.70 -4.48 13.69
C VAL A 456 10.07 -4.18 13.07
N PRO A 457 10.94 -3.42 13.77
CA PRO A 457 12.22 -2.98 13.19
C PRO A 457 13.15 -4.14 12.80
N GLY A 458 12.95 -5.34 13.35
CA GLY A 458 13.67 -6.54 12.94
C GLY A 458 13.40 -6.96 11.49
N LEU A 459 12.19 -6.71 10.96
CA LEU A 459 11.91 -6.94 9.54
C LEU A 459 12.71 -5.98 8.65
N LEU A 460 12.85 -4.71 9.07
CA LEU A 460 13.68 -3.75 8.34
C LEU A 460 15.16 -4.14 8.36
N TYR A 461 15.68 -4.59 9.53
CA TYR A 461 17.05 -5.09 9.62
C TYR A 461 17.31 -6.19 8.57
N ARG A 462 16.39 -7.15 8.45
CA ARG A 462 16.51 -8.25 7.47
C ARG A 462 16.45 -7.75 6.03
N LYS A 463 15.50 -6.83 5.70
CA LYS A 463 15.36 -6.23 4.36
C LYS A 463 16.59 -5.43 3.96
N TYR A 464 17.08 -4.54 4.83
CA TYR A 464 18.22 -3.67 4.55
C TYR A 464 19.52 -4.47 4.39
N ARG A 465 19.69 -5.54 5.16
CA ARG A 465 20.82 -6.46 4.99
C ARG A 465 20.83 -7.10 3.61
N GLU A 466 19.69 -7.56 3.11
CA GLU A 466 19.59 -8.14 1.78
C GLU A 466 19.73 -7.07 0.67
N MET A 467 19.14 -5.89 0.83
CA MET A 467 19.33 -4.78 -0.11
C MET A 467 20.80 -4.41 -0.27
N ARG A 468 21.55 -4.34 0.83
CA ARG A 468 23.01 -4.05 0.77
C ARG A 468 23.78 -5.13 0.00
N LYS A 469 23.47 -6.41 0.23
CA LYS A 469 24.08 -7.52 -0.51
C LYS A 469 23.79 -7.47 -2.01
N LEU A 470 22.63 -6.95 -2.38
CA LEU A 470 22.18 -6.84 -3.78
C LEU A 470 22.64 -5.55 -4.46
N GLY A 471 23.43 -4.70 -3.78
CA GLY A 471 23.96 -3.47 -4.36
C GLY A 471 22.93 -2.37 -4.57
N VAL A 472 21.87 -2.33 -3.75
CA VAL A 472 20.90 -1.22 -3.79
C VAL A 472 21.56 0.08 -3.33
N GLU A 473 21.39 1.15 -4.10
CA GLU A 473 21.95 2.48 -3.81
C GLU A 473 20.87 3.50 -3.40
N HIS A 474 19.63 3.30 -3.83
CA HIS A 474 18.51 4.18 -3.55
C HIS A 474 17.35 3.40 -2.98
N VAL A 475 16.61 4.01 -2.03
CA VAL A 475 15.41 3.40 -1.47
C VAL A 475 14.22 4.35 -1.52
N ILE A 476 13.10 3.86 -2.06
CA ILE A 476 11.79 4.50 -1.99
C ILE A 476 11.07 3.81 -0.82
N GLN A 477 10.92 4.51 0.31
CA GLN A 477 10.58 3.92 1.61
C GLN A 477 9.09 3.71 1.84
N CYS A 478 8.25 4.31 1.02
CA CYS A 478 6.80 4.24 1.19
C CYS A 478 6.06 4.41 -0.15
N TRP A 479 4.77 4.12 -0.12
CA TRP A 479 3.80 4.61 -1.09
C TRP A 479 3.04 5.80 -0.49
N TYR A 480 1.73 5.89 -0.62
CA TYR A 480 0.90 6.90 0.03
C TYR A 480 0.70 6.64 1.54
N PHE A 481 1.26 5.60 2.10
CA PHE A 481 1.18 5.17 3.50
C PHE A 481 2.52 4.60 3.97
N GLY A 482 2.65 4.40 5.30
CA GLY A 482 3.84 3.78 5.88
C GLY A 482 5.03 4.72 6.09
N ASN A 483 4.75 6.00 6.30
CA ASN A 483 5.76 7.06 6.38
C ASN A 483 5.51 8.07 7.52
N TYR A 484 4.74 7.66 8.55
CA TYR A 484 4.65 8.45 9.76
C TYR A 484 6.00 8.46 10.50
N PRO A 485 6.48 9.64 10.98
CA PRO A 485 7.75 9.71 11.73
C PRO A 485 7.72 8.88 13.01
N GLY A 486 8.82 8.25 13.36
CA GLY A 486 8.97 7.45 14.56
C GLY A 486 9.90 6.25 14.40
N LEU A 487 9.73 5.27 15.26
CA LEU A 487 10.58 4.09 15.41
C LEU A 487 11.03 3.46 14.08
N MET A 488 10.09 3.27 13.14
CA MET A 488 10.40 2.54 11.91
C MET A 488 11.23 3.38 10.93
N ASN A 489 10.98 4.69 10.84
CA ASN A 489 11.82 5.60 10.06
C ASN A 489 13.21 5.74 10.69
N GLU A 490 13.29 5.85 12.04
CA GLU A 490 14.56 5.90 12.77
C GLU A 490 15.38 4.63 12.51
N ALA A 491 14.75 3.45 12.61
CA ALA A 491 15.39 2.19 12.28
C ALA A 491 15.93 2.17 10.84
N ALA A 492 15.12 2.59 9.86
CA ALA A 492 15.52 2.67 8.46
C ALA A 492 16.71 3.62 8.24
N GLY A 493 16.70 4.79 8.90
CA GLY A 493 17.80 5.75 8.84
C GLY A 493 19.10 5.22 9.42
N LYS A 494 19.05 4.54 10.58
CA LYS A 494 20.24 3.91 11.20
C LYS A 494 20.77 2.76 10.34
N LEU A 495 19.88 1.93 9.78
CA LEU A 495 20.24 0.82 8.89
C LEU A 495 20.94 1.27 7.60
N ALA A 496 20.69 2.50 7.13
CA ALA A 496 21.39 3.08 5.98
C ALA A 496 22.90 3.28 6.21
N PHE A 497 23.33 3.31 7.48
CA PHE A 497 24.74 3.45 7.87
C PHE A 497 25.31 2.15 8.50
N GLU A 498 24.50 1.07 8.55
CA GLU A 498 24.90 -0.17 9.22
C GLU A 498 25.70 -1.06 8.27
N ASP A 499 26.78 -1.66 8.80
CA ASP A 499 27.58 -2.61 8.05
C ASP A 499 27.11 -4.07 8.21
N PHE A 500 26.12 -4.29 9.08
CA PHE A 500 25.53 -5.58 9.42
C PHE A 500 26.53 -6.57 10.04
N SER A 501 27.56 -6.07 10.69
CA SER A 501 28.46 -6.87 11.54
C SER A 501 27.79 -7.27 12.87
N LYS A 502 26.81 -6.47 13.33
CA LYS A 502 25.98 -6.74 14.49
C LYS A 502 24.83 -7.68 14.14
N THR A 503 24.38 -8.43 15.13
CA THR A 503 23.16 -9.24 15.02
C THR A 503 21.90 -8.37 15.04
N GLU A 504 20.77 -8.96 14.64
CA GLU A 504 19.46 -8.29 14.72
C GLU A 504 19.14 -7.88 16.16
N GLU A 505 19.43 -8.74 17.13
CA GLU A 505 19.19 -8.50 18.57
C GLU A 505 20.04 -7.33 19.10
N GLU A 506 21.30 -7.25 18.72
CA GLU A 506 22.19 -6.14 19.08
C GLU A 506 21.70 -4.82 18.48
N PHE A 507 21.26 -4.83 17.22
CA PHE A 507 20.67 -3.66 16.57
C PHE A 507 19.38 -3.21 17.28
N LEU A 508 18.48 -4.13 17.61
CA LEU A 508 17.25 -3.81 18.34
C LEU A 508 17.54 -3.24 19.73
N MET A 509 18.55 -3.76 20.40
CA MET A 509 18.96 -3.23 21.71
C MET A 509 19.52 -1.81 21.61
N GLU A 510 20.37 -1.53 20.64
CA GLU A 510 20.89 -0.17 20.39
C GLU A 510 19.78 0.81 19.98
N LEU A 511 18.80 0.36 19.21
CA LEU A 511 17.63 1.17 18.81
C LEU A 511 16.73 1.50 20.00
N ALA A 512 16.56 0.56 20.95
CA ALA A 512 15.72 0.75 22.12
C ALA A 512 16.38 1.64 23.19
N LEU A 513 17.70 1.57 23.33
CA LEU A 513 18.43 2.18 24.43
C LEU A 513 18.16 3.68 24.63
N PRO A 514 18.14 4.53 23.58
CA PRO A 514 17.91 5.96 23.72
C PRO A 514 16.57 6.34 24.37
N CYS A 515 15.49 5.70 23.96
CA CYS A 515 14.15 6.03 24.42
C CYS A 515 13.70 5.25 25.66
N TRP A 516 14.31 4.10 25.95
CA TRP A 516 13.84 3.17 26.97
C TRP A 516 14.84 2.93 28.13
N GLY A 517 16.08 3.38 27.98
CA GLY A 517 17.10 3.30 29.03
C GLY A 517 17.21 1.90 29.64
N LYS A 518 16.93 1.76 30.95
CA LYS A 518 16.98 0.47 31.67
C LYS A 518 16.01 -0.59 31.14
N ASP A 519 14.93 -0.19 30.49
CA ASP A 519 13.90 -1.07 29.97
C ASP A 519 14.19 -1.54 28.51
N ALA A 520 15.26 -1.02 27.90
CA ALA A 520 15.62 -1.28 26.51
C ALA A 520 15.70 -2.77 26.15
N ALA A 521 16.23 -3.62 27.03
CA ALA A 521 16.32 -5.06 26.81
C ALA A 521 14.93 -5.74 26.69
N SER A 522 13.98 -5.31 27.52
CA SER A 522 12.59 -5.81 27.47
C SER A 522 11.88 -5.33 26.20
N VAL A 523 12.09 -4.08 25.81
CA VAL A 523 11.53 -3.51 24.59
C VAL A 523 12.10 -4.18 23.35
N ALA A 524 13.42 -4.35 23.25
CA ALA A 524 14.06 -5.06 22.14
C ALA A 524 13.55 -6.50 22.02
N LYS A 525 13.34 -7.18 23.15
CA LYS A 525 12.71 -8.51 23.19
C LYS A 525 11.27 -8.48 22.69
N ALA A 526 10.47 -7.49 23.08
CA ALA A 526 9.09 -7.33 22.58
C ALA A 526 9.08 -7.07 21.08
N TRP A 527 9.91 -6.16 20.56
CA TRP A 527 10.03 -5.90 19.11
C TRP A 527 10.46 -7.12 18.31
N LYS A 528 11.34 -7.97 18.88
CA LYS A 528 11.71 -9.24 18.25
C LYS A 528 10.52 -10.18 18.16
N ILE A 529 9.72 -10.27 19.21
CA ILE A 529 8.48 -11.08 19.24
C ILE A 529 7.47 -10.53 18.24
N PHE A 530 7.26 -9.21 18.17
CA PHE A 530 6.39 -8.57 17.20
C PHE A 530 6.84 -8.83 15.75
N THR A 531 8.15 -8.74 15.51
CA THR A 531 8.76 -9.07 14.20
C THR A 531 8.41 -10.50 13.77
N ASP A 532 8.60 -11.46 14.66
CA ASP A 532 8.33 -12.88 14.38
C ASP A 532 6.82 -13.18 14.26
N ALA A 533 5.99 -12.49 15.05
CA ALA A 533 4.53 -12.58 14.96
C ALA A 533 4.00 -12.02 13.63
N TYR A 534 4.40 -10.80 13.27
CA TYR A 534 3.92 -10.12 12.07
C TYR A 534 4.36 -10.85 10.79
N SER A 535 5.49 -11.54 10.81
CA SER A 535 5.88 -12.41 9.71
C SER A 535 4.94 -13.62 9.49
N CYS A 536 3.96 -13.87 10.38
CA CYS A 536 2.89 -14.86 10.15
C CYS A 536 1.71 -14.33 9.35
N TYR A 537 1.68 -13.04 8.99
CA TYR A 537 0.61 -12.45 8.19
C TYR A 537 0.31 -13.31 6.95
N PRO A 538 -0.98 -13.60 6.63
CA PRO A 538 -1.35 -14.38 5.46
C PRO A 538 -0.90 -13.71 4.16
N LEU A 539 -0.10 -14.38 3.35
CA LEU A 539 0.36 -13.84 2.08
C LEU A 539 -0.73 -14.02 1.02
N ASP A 540 -1.74 -13.16 1.06
CA ASP A 540 -2.89 -13.14 0.16
C ASP A 540 -3.30 -11.69 -0.16
N ASN A 541 -3.32 -11.34 -1.46
CA ASN A 541 -3.61 -9.98 -1.89
C ASN A 541 -5.02 -9.52 -1.53
N MET A 542 -6.00 -10.43 -1.53
CA MET A 542 -7.35 -10.06 -1.17
C MET A 542 -7.49 -9.84 0.33
N PHE A 543 -6.79 -10.63 1.14
CA PHE A 543 -6.75 -10.43 2.58
C PHE A 543 -6.15 -9.06 2.94
N GLN A 544 -5.11 -8.67 2.23
CA GLN A 544 -4.48 -7.36 2.34
C GLN A 544 -5.46 -6.20 2.04
N TYR A 545 -6.35 -6.36 1.04
CA TYR A 545 -7.24 -5.29 0.58
C TYR A 545 -8.64 -5.30 1.20
N TYR A 546 -9.12 -6.46 1.62
CA TYR A 546 -10.49 -6.66 2.10
C TYR A 546 -10.56 -7.34 3.47
N GLY A 547 -9.44 -7.78 4.03
CA GLY A 547 -9.41 -8.44 5.33
C GLY A 547 -9.69 -7.49 6.49
N PRO A 548 -10.10 -8.05 7.65
CA PRO A 548 -10.49 -7.27 8.83
C PRO A 548 -9.32 -6.67 9.61
N MET A 549 -8.10 -6.70 9.07
CA MET A 549 -6.91 -6.25 9.77
C MET A 549 -6.89 -4.73 10.00
N HIS A 550 -7.38 -3.95 9.03
CA HIS A 550 -7.34 -2.49 9.10
C HIS A 550 -8.41 -1.88 10.00
N ASP A 551 -9.63 -2.42 9.93
CA ASP A 551 -10.83 -1.81 10.48
C ASP A 551 -11.84 -2.82 11.02
N GLY A 552 -11.39 -4.03 11.34
CA GLY A 552 -12.25 -5.08 11.89
C GLY A 552 -13.04 -4.63 13.13
N LEU A 553 -12.45 -3.77 13.96
CA LEU A 553 -13.06 -3.19 15.15
C LEU A 553 -14.29 -2.29 14.87
N VAL A 554 -14.60 -2.00 13.60
CA VAL A 554 -15.82 -1.30 13.17
C VAL A 554 -16.67 -2.13 12.20
N TRP A 555 -16.38 -3.43 12.05
CA TRP A 555 -17.22 -4.31 11.24
C TRP A 555 -18.45 -4.76 12.05
N PRO A 556 -19.67 -4.53 11.58
CA PRO A 556 -20.83 -5.21 12.13
C PRO A 556 -20.70 -6.70 11.83
N LEU A 557 -21.09 -7.55 12.80
CA LEU A 557 -21.10 -9.00 12.62
C LEU A 557 -22.51 -9.47 12.29
N TYR A 558 -22.63 -10.50 11.46
CA TYR A 558 -23.92 -11.01 11.01
C TYR A 558 -23.97 -12.51 11.23
N ILE A 559 -24.76 -12.95 12.20
CA ILE A 559 -25.01 -14.38 12.36
C ILE A 559 -25.95 -14.89 11.26
N LYS A 560 -26.96 -14.10 10.89
CA LYS A 560 -27.80 -14.34 9.72
C LYS A 560 -27.11 -13.89 8.44
N GLN A 561 -27.25 -14.65 7.36
CA GLN A 561 -26.68 -14.26 6.07
C GLN A 561 -27.35 -13.01 5.51
N THR A 562 -26.59 -12.01 5.16
CA THR A 562 -27.05 -10.80 4.47
C THR A 562 -26.59 -10.73 3.02
N ARG A 563 -25.55 -11.48 2.67
CA ARG A 563 -24.86 -11.46 1.36
C ARG A 563 -24.34 -10.07 0.98
N THR A 564 -24.01 -9.28 2.00
CA THR A 564 -23.47 -7.94 1.78
C THR A 564 -21.97 -8.03 1.50
N PRO A 565 -21.47 -7.32 0.46
CA PRO A 565 -20.06 -7.27 0.13
C PRO A 565 -19.18 -6.69 1.25
N LEU A 566 -17.89 -7.06 1.26
CA LEU A 566 -16.90 -6.45 2.14
C LEU A 566 -16.51 -5.05 1.63
N SER A 567 -16.24 -4.13 2.55
CA SER A 567 -15.63 -2.83 2.22
C SER A 567 -14.14 -2.98 1.95
N ARG A 568 -13.61 -2.13 1.04
CA ARG A 568 -12.16 -2.08 0.78
C ARG A 568 -11.46 -1.22 1.82
N SER A 569 -10.41 -1.76 2.45
CA SER A 569 -9.66 -1.05 3.48
C SER A 569 -8.89 0.18 2.94
N TRP A 570 -8.38 0.12 1.71
CA TRP A 570 -7.50 1.12 1.10
C TRP A 570 -8.22 2.21 0.29
N LYS A 571 -9.55 2.12 0.17
CA LYS A 571 -10.38 3.12 -0.50
C LYS A 571 -11.25 3.86 0.50
N PHE A 572 -11.57 5.10 0.16
CA PHE A 572 -12.67 5.77 0.79
C PHE A 572 -13.97 5.06 0.40
N GLU A 573 -14.62 4.43 1.37
CA GLU A 573 -15.95 3.86 1.25
C GLU A 573 -16.70 4.12 2.56
N ASP A 574 -17.85 4.78 2.42
CA ASP A 574 -18.69 5.17 3.56
C ASP A 574 -19.83 4.15 3.75
N ILE A 575 -19.48 2.89 3.71
CA ILE A 575 -20.38 1.75 3.86
C ILE A 575 -19.83 0.77 4.89
N PRO A 576 -20.68 0.15 5.71
CA PRO A 576 -20.26 -0.92 6.60
C PRO A 576 -19.74 -2.14 5.83
N ALA A 577 -18.74 -2.83 6.36
CA ALA A 577 -18.35 -4.13 5.84
C ALA A 577 -19.48 -5.15 6.00
N GLY A 578 -19.66 -5.99 4.97
CA GLY A 578 -20.69 -7.04 4.97
C GLY A 578 -20.20 -8.38 5.53
N ASP A 579 -20.90 -9.43 5.15
CA ASP A 579 -20.67 -10.79 5.63
C ASP A 579 -20.11 -11.76 4.58
N SER A 580 -19.76 -11.26 3.39
CA SER A 580 -19.17 -12.06 2.31
C SER A 580 -17.67 -12.29 2.56
N ILE A 581 -17.33 -12.93 3.68
CA ILE A 581 -15.95 -13.08 4.18
C ILE A 581 -15.00 -13.76 3.18
N GLY A 582 -15.54 -14.60 2.31
CA GLY A 582 -14.74 -15.23 1.24
C GLY A 582 -14.09 -14.25 0.26
N GLU A 583 -14.61 -12.99 0.19
CA GLU A 583 -14.01 -11.96 -0.66
C GLU A 583 -12.61 -11.51 -0.21
N CYS A 584 -12.25 -11.75 1.04
CA CYS A 584 -10.91 -11.39 1.52
C CYS A 584 -9.86 -12.49 1.31
N ILE A 585 -10.17 -13.56 0.59
CA ILE A 585 -9.24 -14.68 0.36
C ILE A 585 -9.22 -15.08 -1.11
N THR A 586 -8.02 -15.43 -1.61
CA THR A 586 -7.83 -15.91 -2.99
C THR A 586 -7.30 -17.34 -3.00
N HIS A 587 -6.16 -17.56 -2.35
CA HIS A 587 -5.42 -18.81 -2.41
C HIS A 587 -5.45 -19.62 -1.11
N PHE A 588 -6.11 -19.11 -0.09
CA PHE A 588 -6.31 -19.77 1.18
C PHE A 588 -7.77 -20.20 1.34
N SER A 589 -8.02 -21.18 2.20
CA SER A 589 -9.33 -21.36 2.79
C SER A 589 -9.53 -20.42 3.99
N LEU A 590 -10.77 -20.16 4.38
CA LEU A 590 -11.08 -19.39 5.58
C LEU A 590 -10.43 -19.99 6.83
N HIS A 591 -10.38 -21.33 6.89
CA HIS A 591 -9.72 -22.06 7.98
C HIS A 591 -8.21 -21.78 8.03
N GLU A 592 -7.51 -21.79 6.89
CA GLU A 592 -6.09 -21.51 6.81
C GLU A 592 -5.76 -20.08 7.24
N VAL A 593 -6.55 -19.09 6.76
CA VAL A 593 -6.37 -17.68 7.15
C VAL A 593 -6.65 -17.46 8.63
N ALA A 594 -7.71 -18.07 9.16
CA ALA A 594 -8.04 -17.99 10.59
C ALA A 594 -6.93 -18.60 11.47
N ALA A 595 -6.34 -19.73 11.04
CA ALA A 595 -5.21 -20.34 11.75
C ALA A 595 -3.94 -19.46 11.74
N LEU A 596 -3.65 -18.79 10.62
CA LEU A 596 -2.54 -17.84 10.52
C LEU A 596 -2.78 -16.59 11.38
N ALA A 597 -3.99 -16.04 11.38
CA ALA A 597 -4.37 -14.91 12.23
C ALA A 597 -4.30 -15.26 13.72
N GLU A 598 -4.76 -16.45 14.13
CA GLU A 598 -4.62 -16.96 15.50
C GLU A 598 -3.15 -17.06 15.91
N LYS A 599 -2.30 -17.65 15.05
CA LYS A 599 -0.86 -17.79 15.32
C LYS A 599 -0.20 -16.42 15.46
N MET A 600 -0.54 -15.46 14.57
CA MET A 600 -0.01 -14.10 14.60
C MET A 600 -0.43 -13.39 15.88
N TYR A 601 -1.73 -13.38 16.20
CA TYR A 601 -2.25 -12.73 17.40
C TYR A 601 -1.65 -13.30 18.67
N ARG A 602 -1.64 -14.62 18.87
CA ARG A 602 -1.09 -15.24 20.08
C ARG A 602 0.36 -14.84 20.34
N ARG A 603 1.17 -14.89 19.27
CA ARG A 603 2.56 -14.48 19.38
C ARG A 603 2.73 -12.99 19.64
N TRP A 604 1.92 -12.15 18.98
CA TRP A 604 1.90 -10.70 19.21
C TRP A 604 1.54 -10.38 20.66
N HIS A 605 0.50 -10.99 21.17
CA HIS A 605 0.01 -10.79 22.54
C HIS A 605 1.06 -11.13 23.62
N GLU A 606 1.92 -12.13 23.39
CA GLU A 606 3.07 -12.40 24.26
C GLU A 606 4.01 -11.18 24.35
N GLY A 607 4.31 -10.56 23.22
CA GLY A 607 5.12 -9.34 23.15
C GLY A 607 4.44 -8.14 23.81
N THR A 608 3.12 -7.99 23.57
CA THR A 608 2.29 -6.97 24.24
C THR A 608 2.34 -7.10 25.75
N GLY A 609 2.24 -8.32 26.28
CA GLY A 609 2.34 -8.58 27.74
C GLY A 609 3.67 -8.10 28.34
N ILE A 610 4.78 -8.31 27.64
CA ILE A 610 6.10 -7.79 28.04
C ILE A 610 6.10 -6.26 28.01
N PHE A 611 5.65 -5.67 26.89
CA PHE A 611 5.68 -4.23 26.68
C PHE A 611 4.80 -3.47 27.68
N MET A 612 3.57 -3.93 27.92
CA MET A 612 2.62 -3.31 28.84
C MET A 612 3.00 -3.43 30.31
N SER A 613 4.00 -4.27 30.66
CA SER A 613 4.55 -4.36 32.02
C SER A 613 5.58 -3.26 32.35
N LEU A 614 5.98 -2.44 31.35
CA LEU A 614 6.97 -1.39 31.49
C LEU A 614 6.36 -0.09 32.04
N ALA A 615 7.23 0.83 32.47
CA ALA A 615 6.80 2.16 32.91
C ALA A 615 6.35 3.01 31.70
N GLN A 616 5.15 3.57 31.79
CA GLN A 616 4.52 4.30 30.67
C GLN A 616 5.00 5.76 30.52
N THR A 617 5.55 6.34 31.57
CA THR A 617 5.87 7.78 31.61
C THR A 617 6.72 8.24 30.41
N GLY A 618 6.18 9.16 29.61
CA GLY A 618 6.84 9.77 28.46
C GLY A 618 6.94 8.88 27.20
N ASN A 619 6.22 7.75 27.17
CA ASN A 619 6.07 6.89 25.99
C ASN A 619 4.59 6.52 25.78
N GLU A 620 3.68 7.35 26.22
CA GLU A 620 2.24 7.09 26.23
C GLU A 620 1.71 6.70 24.85
N LEU A 621 2.20 7.38 23.80
CA LEU A 621 1.80 7.08 22.42
C LEU A 621 2.28 5.72 21.93
N GLU A 622 3.43 5.24 22.38
CA GLU A 622 3.94 3.90 22.06
C GLU A 622 3.13 2.79 22.75
N PHE A 623 2.74 3.01 23.99
CA PHE A 623 1.82 2.11 24.71
C PHE A 623 0.44 2.08 24.07
N SER A 624 -0.08 3.25 23.66
CA SER A 624 -1.36 3.36 22.93
C SER A 624 -1.29 2.54 21.64
N LEU A 625 -0.24 2.71 20.84
CA LEU A 625 -0.04 2.00 19.57
C LEU A 625 0.04 0.48 19.76
N VAL A 626 0.86 0.00 20.71
CA VAL A 626 1.01 -1.45 20.97
C VAL A 626 -0.32 -2.06 21.42
N ASN A 627 -1.07 -1.37 22.29
CA ASN A 627 -2.37 -1.84 22.75
C ASN A 627 -3.41 -1.83 21.61
N ALA A 628 -3.43 -0.77 20.76
CA ALA A 628 -4.30 -0.70 19.61
C ALA A 628 -4.06 -1.86 18.62
N LEU A 629 -2.79 -2.18 18.33
CA LEU A 629 -2.44 -3.29 17.45
C LEU A 629 -2.84 -4.65 18.04
N ASP A 630 -2.71 -4.85 19.35
CA ASP A 630 -3.18 -6.06 20.02
C ASP A 630 -4.68 -6.25 19.86
N LEU A 631 -5.47 -5.16 20.05
CA LEU A 631 -6.91 -5.15 19.84
C LEU A 631 -7.28 -5.44 18.38
N MET A 632 -6.57 -4.83 17.42
CA MET A 632 -6.81 -5.03 15.98
C MET A 632 -6.56 -6.49 15.56
N PHE A 633 -5.46 -7.07 16.00
CA PHE A 633 -5.09 -8.45 15.64
C PHE A 633 -6.00 -9.47 16.34
N ARG A 634 -6.44 -9.18 17.57
CA ARG A 634 -7.48 -9.96 18.26
C ARG A 634 -8.80 -9.91 17.48
N SER A 635 -9.23 -8.73 17.08
CA SER A 635 -10.46 -8.56 16.32
C SER A 635 -10.40 -9.26 14.97
N CYS A 636 -9.28 -9.15 14.25
CA CYS A 636 -9.09 -9.87 12.99
C CYS A 636 -9.27 -11.40 13.19
N ARG A 637 -8.60 -11.98 14.19
CA ARG A 637 -8.74 -13.39 14.57
C ARG A 637 -10.22 -13.73 14.90
N ASN A 638 -10.87 -12.92 15.70
CA ASN A 638 -12.24 -13.12 16.15
C ASN A 638 -13.23 -13.11 14.97
N ILE A 639 -13.12 -12.15 14.07
CA ILE A 639 -14.01 -12.03 12.89
C ILE A 639 -13.85 -13.24 11.97
N LEU A 640 -12.65 -13.67 11.69
CA LEU A 640 -12.40 -14.86 10.86
C LEU A 640 -12.97 -16.11 11.53
N LYS A 641 -12.77 -16.27 12.83
CA LYS A 641 -13.31 -17.38 13.61
C LYS A 641 -14.84 -17.34 13.69
N PHE A 642 -15.44 -16.14 13.84
CA PHE A 642 -16.89 -15.95 13.84
C PHE A 642 -17.49 -16.48 12.55
N TYR A 643 -17.01 -16.08 11.40
CA TYR A 643 -17.55 -16.52 10.11
C TYR A 643 -17.24 -17.99 9.80
N LEU A 644 -16.12 -18.52 10.29
CA LEU A 644 -15.82 -19.94 10.20
C LEU A 644 -16.85 -20.77 10.99
N ILE A 645 -17.15 -20.39 12.22
CA ILE A 645 -18.16 -21.07 13.06
C ILE A 645 -19.57 -20.89 12.44
N ARG A 646 -19.92 -19.69 11.96
CA ARG A 646 -21.17 -19.46 11.25
C ARG A 646 -21.35 -20.42 10.07
N ALA A 647 -20.29 -20.61 9.26
CA ALA A 647 -20.33 -21.52 8.12
C ALA A 647 -20.62 -22.99 8.54
N ILE A 648 -20.16 -23.40 9.73
CA ILE A 648 -20.46 -24.71 10.30
C ILE A 648 -21.92 -24.78 10.79
N LEU A 649 -22.40 -23.74 11.46
CA LEU A 649 -23.80 -23.67 11.97
C LEU A 649 -24.83 -23.74 10.85
N LEU A 650 -24.52 -23.29 9.64
CA LEU A 650 -25.40 -23.39 8.48
C LEU A 650 -25.69 -24.84 8.03
N ASP A 651 -24.94 -25.83 8.51
CA ASP A 651 -25.14 -27.28 8.25
C ASP A 651 -25.87 -27.99 9.38
N ASP A 652 -26.40 -27.26 10.39
CA ASP A 652 -27.10 -27.80 11.56
C ASP A 652 -26.30 -28.90 12.28
N PRO A 653 -25.11 -28.67 12.74
CA PRO A 653 -24.29 -29.66 13.41
C PRO A 653 -24.92 -30.07 14.77
N PRO A 654 -24.63 -31.29 15.25
CA PRO A 654 -25.24 -31.79 16.51
C PRO A 654 -24.86 -30.97 17.74
N ASP A 655 -23.73 -30.25 17.70
CA ASP A 655 -23.21 -29.39 18.75
C ASP A 655 -23.51 -27.90 18.54
N ALA A 656 -24.55 -27.57 17.73
CA ALA A 656 -24.93 -26.21 17.38
C ALA A 656 -25.06 -25.27 18.59
N GLY A 657 -25.54 -25.75 19.73
CA GLY A 657 -25.65 -24.95 20.96
C GLY A 657 -24.29 -24.54 21.54
N LEU A 658 -23.27 -25.41 21.47
CA LEU A 658 -21.90 -25.08 21.91
C LEU A 658 -21.27 -24.05 20.97
N LEU A 659 -21.45 -24.22 19.68
CA LEU A 659 -20.93 -23.31 18.66
C LEU A 659 -21.59 -21.93 18.73
N LEU A 660 -22.93 -21.89 19.00
CA LEU A 660 -23.65 -20.62 19.20
C LEU A 660 -23.12 -19.87 20.43
N ASN A 661 -22.86 -20.60 21.54
CA ASN A 661 -22.26 -20.00 22.73
C ASN A 661 -20.84 -19.48 22.46
N GLU A 662 -20.03 -20.20 21.68
CA GLU A 662 -18.71 -19.74 21.28
C GLU A 662 -18.77 -18.44 20.45
N LEU A 663 -19.73 -18.33 19.51
CA LEU A 663 -20.00 -17.09 18.79
C LEU A 663 -20.40 -15.95 19.71
N ARG A 664 -21.22 -16.21 20.74
CA ARG A 664 -21.60 -15.20 21.73
C ARG A 664 -20.37 -14.64 22.45
N VAL A 665 -19.50 -15.51 22.94
CA VAL A 665 -18.23 -15.09 23.60
C VAL A 665 -17.40 -14.22 22.67
N ILE A 666 -17.26 -14.59 21.39
CA ILE A 666 -16.55 -13.77 20.41
C ILE A 666 -17.18 -12.38 20.28
N VAL A 667 -18.51 -12.29 20.19
CA VAL A 667 -19.20 -10.98 20.06
C VAL A 667 -19.02 -10.12 21.31
N GLU A 668 -19.01 -10.71 22.49
CA GLU A 668 -18.76 -10.02 23.76
C GLU A 668 -17.29 -9.50 23.85
N GLU A 669 -16.31 -10.29 23.39
CA GLU A 669 -14.91 -9.84 23.26
C GLU A 669 -14.79 -8.68 22.26
N GLU A 670 -15.50 -8.75 21.14
CA GLU A 670 -15.49 -7.70 20.11
C GLU A 670 -16.14 -6.40 20.61
N LEU A 671 -17.22 -6.51 21.37
CA LEU A 671 -17.88 -5.37 22.00
C LEU A 671 -16.91 -4.67 22.97
N ALA A 672 -16.29 -5.42 23.87
CA ALA A 672 -15.29 -4.88 24.80
C ALA A 672 -14.08 -4.28 24.04
N GLY A 673 -13.63 -4.94 22.97
CA GLY A 673 -12.52 -4.45 22.13
C GLY A 673 -12.82 -3.12 21.44
N SER A 674 -14.04 -2.95 20.91
CA SER A 674 -14.43 -1.66 20.30
C SER A 674 -14.55 -0.54 21.33
N GLN A 675 -14.99 -0.81 22.55
CA GLN A 675 -15.02 0.17 23.64
C GLN A 675 -13.60 0.60 24.04
N GLN A 676 -12.69 -0.37 24.23
CA GLN A 676 -11.27 -0.07 24.55
C GLN A 676 -10.60 0.73 23.44
N MET A 677 -10.85 0.39 22.16
CA MET A 677 -10.27 1.13 21.04
C MET A 677 -10.81 2.56 20.98
N ALA A 678 -12.09 2.80 21.29
CA ALA A 678 -12.65 4.16 21.35
C ALA A 678 -11.92 5.01 22.39
N GLU A 679 -11.63 4.46 23.58
CA GLU A 679 -10.82 5.13 24.59
C GLU A 679 -9.40 5.46 24.09
N LEU A 680 -8.74 4.50 23.40
CA LEU A 680 -7.43 4.75 22.80
C LEU A 680 -7.46 5.84 21.73
N CYS A 681 -8.49 5.88 20.87
CA CYS A 681 -8.62 6.92 19.85
C CYS A 681 -8.86 8.31 20.44
N HIS A 682 -9.45 8.43 21.63
CA HIS A 682 -9.55 9.71 22.35
C HIS A 682 -8.18 10.19 22.86
N MET A 683 -7.27 9.28 23.19
CA MET A 683 -5.93 9.61 23.69
C MET A 683 -4.92 9.78 22.56
N ASP A 684 -5.06 9.05 21.47
CA ASP A 684 -4.13 9.00 20.34
C ASP A 684 -4.84 9.21 19.02
N SER A 685 -4.85 10.44 18.55
CA SER A 685 -5.50 10.84 17.29
C SER A 685 -4.84 10.27 16.02
N ARG A 686 -3.70 9.60 16.11
CA ARG A 686 -3.03 8.93 14.98
C ARG A 686 -3.74 7.63 14.58
N LEU A 687 -4.48 7.02 15.52
CA LEU A 687 -5.17 5.76 15.32
C LEU A 687 -6.39 5.92 14.40
N GLY A 688 -6.56 4.98 13.50
CA GLY A 688 -7.68 4.92 12.55
C GLY A 688 -7.43 5.61 11.21
N TYR A 689 -6.47 6.52 11.11
CA TYR A 689 -6.22 7.25 9.88
C TYR A 689 -5.48 6.39 8.85
N HIS A 690 -6.07 6.29 7.65
CA HIS A 690 -5.47 5.62 6.50
C HIS A 690 -5.06 6.67 5.46
N SER A 691 -3.78 6.94 5.34
CA SER A 691 -3.26 8.04 4.51
C SER A 691 -3.53 7.87 3.01
N GLU A 692 -3.63 6.64 2.49
CA GLU A 692 -4.02 6.44 1.09
C GLU A 692 -5.53 6.62 0.85
N ALA A 693 -6.37 6.28 1.82
CA ALA A 693 -7.81 6.57 1.76
C ALA A 693 -8.12 8.03 2.10
N GLU A 694 -7.16 8.75 2.70
CA GLU A 694 -7.25 10.15 3.16
C GLU A 694 -8.38 10.37 4.20
N VAL A 695 -8.74 9.31 4.96
CA VAL A 695 -9.81 9.35 5.96
C VAL A 695 -9.48 8.47 7.16
N TYR A 696 -10.23 8.70 8.25
CA TYR A 696 -10.26 7.76 9.36
C TYR A 696 -11.16 6.57 9.01
N LYS A 697 -10.62 5.36 9.02
CA LYS A 697 -11.37 4.11 8.83
C LYS A 697 -12.12 3.71 10.09
N TYR A 698 -11.57 4.04 11.26
CA TYR A 698 -12.26 4.00 12.54
C TYR A 698 -11.92 5.24 13.37
N PHE A 699 -12.84 5.63 14.21
CA PHE A 699 -12.79 6.80 15.09
C PHE A 699 -13.82 6.60 16.22
N PRO A 700 -13.81 7.35 17.33
CA PRO A 700 -14.64 7.07 18.51
C PRO A 700 -16.12 6.82 18.19
N GLU A 701 -16.75 7.71 17.45
CA GLU A 701 -18.19 7.63 17.16
C GLU A 701 -18.54 6.38 16.31
N LYS A 702 -17.67 5.97 15.40
CA LYS A 702 -17.85 4.76 14.60
C LYS A 702 -17.64 3.49 15.42
N LEU A 703 -16.73 3.53 16.38
CA LEU A 703 -16.52 2.44 17.33
C LEU A 703 -17.71 2.29 18.28
N GLU A 704 -18.26 3.39 18.78
CA GLU A 704 -19.50 3.39 19.57
C GLU A 704 -20.71 2.90 18.76
N TRP A 705 -20.81 3.29 17.50
CA TRP A 705 -21.81 2.77 16.57
C TRP A 705 -21.71 1.22 16.46
N ARG A 706 -20.49 0.69 16.33
CA ARG A 706 -20.28 -0.76 16.30
C ARG A 706 -20.71 -1.43 17.59
N VAL A 707 -20.39 -0.84 18.74
CA VAL A 707 -20.84 -1.35 20.06
C VAL A 707 -22.35 -1.52 20.08
N ASN A 708 -23.10 -0.55 19.52
CA ASN A 708 -24.55 -0.62 19.40
C ASN A 708 -25.00 -1.72 18.44
N CYS A 709 -24.32 -1.90 17.29
CA CYS A 709 -24.59 -3.00 16.36
C CYS A 709 -24.42 -4.37 17.04
N LEU A 710 -23.35 -4.55 17.83
CA LEU A 710 -23.07 -5.82 18.51
C LEU A 710 -24.07 -6.09 19.67
N LYS A 711 -24.52 -5.06 20.38
CA LYS A 711 -25.60 -5.19 21.37
C LYS A 711 -26.90 -5.66 20.71
N LEU A 712 -27.30 -5.02 19.63
CA LEU A 712 -28.49 -5.44 18.85
C LEU A 712 -28.33 -6.87 18.32
N LEU A 713 -27.17 -7.26 17.86
CA LEU A 713 -26.91 -8.63 17.44
C LEU A 713 -27.18 -9.64 18.56
N LEU A 714 -26.68 -9.34 19.78
CA LEU A 714 -26.91 -10.20 20.95
C LEU A 714 -28.37 -10.22 21.39
N GLU A 715 -29.04 -9.07 21.41
CA GLU A 715 -30.39 -8.91 21.90
C GLU A 715 -31.47 -9.46 20.94
N GLU A 716 -31.24 -9.37 19.64
CA GLU A 716 -32.21 -9.79 18.62
C GLU A 716 -31.84 -11.14 17.99
N ASP A 717 -30.75 -11.20 17.22
CA ASP A 717 -30.45 -12.36 16.39
C ASP A 717 -29.96 -13.56 17.20
N PHE A 718 -29.15 -13.35 18.26
CA PHE A 718 -28.77 -14.44 19.15
C PHE A 718 -29.95 -14.94 20.00
N ALA A 719 -30.79 -14.04 20.53
CA ALA A 719 -31.97 -14.44 21.27
C ALA A 719 -32.94 -15.27 20.42
N GLU A 720 -33.12 -14.94 19.13
CA GLU A 720 -33.91 -15.74 18.21
C GLU A 720 -33.26 -17.10 17.94
N ALA A 721 -31.93 -17.15 17.74
CA ALA A 721 -31.20 -18.40 17.52
C ALA A 721 -31.30 -19.35 18.74
N GLU A 722 -31.15 -18.82 19.95
CA GLU A 722 -31.30 -19.58 21.19
C GLU A 722 -32.72 -20.12 21.37
N LYS A 723 -33.74 -19.31 21.07
CA LYS A 723 -35.15 -19.74 21.12
C LYS A 723 -35.42 -20.83 20.09
N THR A 724 -34.87 -20.75 18.88
CA THR A 724 -34.97 -21.75 17.82
C THR A 724 -34.38 -23.08 18.27
N LEU A 725 -33.16 -23.06 18.86
CA LEU A 725 -32.54 -24.27 19.42
C LEU A 725 -33.33 -24.85 20.58
N ALA A 726 -33.86 -24.02 21.51
CA ALA A 726 -34.65 -24.46 22.64
C ALA A 726 -35.97 -25.12 22.20
N ALA A 727 -36.53 -24.73 21.06
CA ALA A 727 -37.69 -25.36 20.44
C ALA A 727 -37.36 -26.66 19.71
N GLY A 728 -36.07 -27.07 19.63
CA GLY A 728 -35.63 -28.24 18.89
C GLY A 728 -35.61 -28.02 17.35
N GLU A 729 -35.67 -26.78 16.91
CA GLU A 729 -35.65 -26.42 15.50
C GLU A 729 -34.20 -26.19 14.98
N LYS A 730 -34.03 -26.28 13.67
CA LYS A 730 -32.75 -26.13 13.00
C LYS A 730 -32.38 -24.68 12.84
N LEU A 731 -31.13 -24.30 13.20
CA LEU A 731 -30.61 -22.93 13.04
C LEU A 731 -30.55 -22.48 11.59
N SER A 732 -30.29 -23.39 10.66
CA SER A 732 -30.24 -23.07 9.23
C SER A 732 -31.52 -22.41 8.72
N THR A 733 -32.66 -22.66 9.36
CA THR A 733 -33.96 -22.08 8.96
C THR A 733 -34.05 -20.58 9.15
N ILE A 734 -33.31 -20.04 10.14
CA ILE A 734 -33.30 -18.59 10.45
C ILE A 734 -31.96 -17.93 10.03
N LEU A 735 -30.87 -18.69 9.95
CA LEU A 735 -29.56 -18.14 9.60
C LEU A 735 -29.39 -17.95 8.09
N ARG A 736 -30.01 -18.79 7.28
CA ARG A 736 -30.00 -18.69 5.82
C ARG A 736 -30.93 -17.60 5.32
N MET A 737 -30.51 -16.93 4.27
CA MET A 737 -31.38 -15.98 3.59
C MET A 737 -32.50 -16.72 2.87
N ALA A 738 -33.76 -16.35 3.18
CA ALA A 738 -34.97 -17.03 2.71
C ALA A 738 -35.31 -16.63 1.27
N GLU A 739 -34.56 -17.13 0.27
CA GLU A 739 -34.95 -17.03 -1.14
C GLU A 739 -35.15 -18.43 -1.73
N PRO A 740 -36.27 -18.66 -2.45
CA PRO A 740 -36.44 -19.93 -3.12
C PRO A 740 -35.37 -20.13 -4.20
N PRO A 741 -34.69 -21.27 -4.21
CA PRO A 741 -33.64 -21.51 -5.21
C PRO A 741 -34.22 -21.68 -6.62
N ALA A 742 -33.45 -21.22 -7.62
CA ALA A 742 -33.73 -21.52 -9.01
C ALA A 742 -33.56 -23.04 -9.26
N VAL A 743 -34.43 -23.59 -10.06
CA VAL A 743 -34.40 -25.01 -10.47
C VAL A 743 -34.31 -25.15 -11.98
N ALA A 744 -33.73 -26.25 -12.44
CA ALA A 744 -33.51 -26.49 -13.87
C ALA A 744 -34.85 -26.43 -14.66
N GLY A 745 -34.75 -25.98 -15.90
CA GLY A 745 -35.87 -25.90 -16.84
C GLY A 745 -36.86 -24.73 -16.60
N ARG A 746 -36.56 -23.84 -15.62
CA ARG A 746 -37.34 -22.61 -15.39
C ARG A 746 -36.53 -21.39 -15.77
N THR A 747 -37.22 -20.32 -16.25
CA THR A 747 -36.61 -19.06 -16.63
C THR A 747 -36.68 -18.05 -15.48
N TYR A 748 -35.56 -17.40 -15.21
CA TYR A 748 -35.36 -16.39 -14.17
C TYR A 748 -34.82 -15.10 -14.78
N GLY A 749 -34.72 -14.05 -13.98
CA GLY A 749 -34.11 -12.79 -14.35
C GLY A 749 -35.07 -11.67 -14.67
N GLU A 750 -34.55 -10.46 -14.71
CA GLU A 750 -35.24 -9.18 -14.93
C GLU A 750 -34.36 -8.19 -15.74
N ASN A 751 -34.76 -6.97 -15.91
CA ASN A 751 -33.99 -5.91 -16.59
C ASN A 751 -33.51 -6.28 -18.01
N GLY A 752 -34.32 -7.04 -18.76
CA GLY A 752 -33.95 -7.47 -20.11
C GLY A 752 -32.92 -8.61 -20.17
N ILE A 753 -32.58 -9.19 -19.01
CA ILE A 753 -31.71 -10.37 -18.89
C ILE A 753 -32.57 -11.53 -18.36
N ARG A 754 -32.64 -12.60 -19.12
CA ARG A 754 -33.31 -13.83 -18.71
C ARG A 754 -32.35 -14.99 -18.76
N TRP A 755 -32.46 -15.94 -17.81
CA TRP A 755 -31.61 -17.10 -17.79
C TRP A 755 -32.35 -18.33 -17.28
N SER A 756 -31.92 -19.47 -17.74
CA SER A 756 -32.30 -20.80 -17.26
C SER A 756 -31.07 -21.68 -17.27
N PHE A 757 -31.18 -22.88 -16.73
CA PHE A 757 -30.07 -23.82 -16.77
C PHE A 757 -30.56 -25.26 -16.86
N ASP A 758 -29.68 -26.10 -17.43
CA ASP A 758 -29.77 -27.56 -17.41
C ASP A 758 -28.44 -28.12 -16.89
N PHE A 759 -28.44 -29.35 -16.38
CA PHE A 759 -27.22 -29.94 -15.85
C PHE A 759 -27.22 -31.46 -15.96
N ASN A 760 -26.01 -32.02 -15.95
CA ASN A 760 -25.74 -33.44 -15.83
C ASN A 760 -24.71 -33.71 -14.72
N ALA A 761 -24.15 -34.93 -14.67
CA ALA A 761 -23.16 -35.28 -13.66
C ALA A 761 -21.86 -34.46 -13.72
N ASN A 762 -21.48 -33.97 -14.91
CA ASN A 762 -20.18 -33.34 -15.17
C ASN A 762 -20.28 -31.84 -15.44
N GLU A 763 -21.39 -31.35 -15.97
CA GLU A 763 -21.52 -30.01 -16.52
C GLU A 763 -22.84 -29.34 -16.16
N ILE A 764 -22.85 -28.04 -16.17
CA ILE A 764 -24.02 -27.16 -16.08
C ILE A 764 -24.01 -26.27 -17.33
N VAL A 765 -25.15 -26.17 -17.99
CA VAL A 765 -25.33 -25.26 -19.13
C VAL A 765 -26.30 -24.15 -18.72
N PHE A 766 -25.82 -22.92 -18.70
CA PHE A 766 -26.66 -21.75 -18.48
C PHE A 766 -27.07 -21.16 -19.82
N HIS A 767 -28.37 -20.97 -20.01
CA HIS A 767 -28.96 -20.34 -21.17
C HIS A 767 -29.32 -18.91 -20.84
N VAL A 768 -28.52 -17.96 -21.29
CA VAL A 768 -28.70 -16.54 -21.02
C VAL A 768 -29.27 -15.85 -22.26
N HIS A 769 -30.37 -15.13 -22.11
CA HIS A 769 -30.98 -14.33 -23.16
C HIS A 769 -31.01 -12.85 -22.76
N LEU A 770 -30.45 -12.01 -23.62
CA LEU A 770 -30.31 -10.57 -23.46
C LEU A 770 -31.21 -9.85 -24.45
N SER A 771 -32.17 -9.06 -23.96
CA SER A 771 -33.09 -8.30 -24.81
C SER A 771 -32.40 -7.11 -25.49
N GLY A 772 -32.85 -6.82 -26.72
CA GLY A 772 -32.38 -5.68 -27.52
C GLY A 772 -31.18 -6.02 -28.41
N LYS A 773 -30.89 -5.11 -29.33
CA LYS A 773 -29.78 -5.28 -30.27
C LYS A 773 -28.44 -5.13 -29.55
N TYR A 774 -27.47 -5.93 -29.98
CA TYR A 774 -26.08 -5.79 -29.55
C TYR A 774 -25.53 -4.40 -29.86
N GLN A 775 -24.76 -3.88 -28.92
CA GLN A 775 -23.99 -2.64 -29.06
C GLN A 775 -22.49 -2.95 -29.07
N ALA A 776 -21.71 -2.15 -29.82
CA ALA A 776 -20.25 -2.31 -29.79
C ALA A 776 -19.71 -2.07 -28.36
N GLY A 777 -18.77 -2.89 -27.92
CA GLY A 777 -18.24 -2.83 -26.53
C GLY A 777 -19.11 -3.50 -25.46
N GLU A 778 -20.13 -4.27 -25.86
CA GLU A 778 -20.99 -4.99 -24.93
C GLU A 778 -20.32 -6.27 -24.42
N THR A 779 -20.29 -6.44 -23.10
CA THR A 779 -19.74 -7.61 -22.40
C THR A 779 -20.79 -8.18 -21.46
N VAL A 780 -20.86 -9.51 -21.35
CA VAL A 780 -21.70 -10.19 -20.37
C VAL A 780 -20.83 -10.84 -19.33
N VAL A 781 -21.14 -10.59 -18.06
CA VAL A 781 -20.43 -11.15 -16.91
C VAL A 781 -21.33 -12.18 -16.25
N LEU A 782 -20.84 -13.41 -16.15
CA LEU A 782 -21.48 -14.52 -15.47
C LEU A 782 -20.77 -14.70 -14.11
N MET A 783 -21.51 -14.57 -13.02
CA MET A 783 -20.95 -14.53 -11.67
C MET A 783 -21.42 -15.73 -10.86
N PHE A 784 -20.48 -16.35 -10.14
CA PHE A 784 -20.74 -17.51 -9.29
C PHE A 784 -20.20 -17.27 -7.88
N SER A 785 -20.90 -17.74 -6.87
CA SER A 785 -20.42 -17.75 -5.48
C SER A 785 -20.92 -18.99 -4.73
N ASN A 786 -20.13 -19.46 -3.78
CA ASN A 786 -20.59 -20.50 -2.88
C ASN A 786 -21.65 -19.95 -1.90
N TRP A 787 -22.57 -20.81 -1.46
CA TRP A 787 -23.71 -20.39 -0.67
C TRP A 787 -23.38 -19.99 0.77
N LYS A 788 -22.25 -20.45 1.33
CA LYS A 788 -21.80 -20.09 2.68
C LYS A 788 -21.06 -18.77 2.74
N LEU A 789 -20.63 -18.22 1.60
CA LEU A 789 -19.85 -16.99 1.47
C LEU A 789 -18.49 -17.05 2.18
N ASP A 790 -17.97 -18.23 2.43
CA ASP A 790 -16.73 -18.51 3.16
C ASP A 790 -15.53 -18.87 2.25
N LYS A 791 -15.74 -18.84 0.95
CA LYS A 791 -14.69 -19.05 -0.07
C LYS A 791 -14.56 -17.83 -0.96
N SER A 792 -13.41 -17.69 -1.59
CA SER A 792 -13.22 -16.70 -2.67
C SER A 792 -14.42 -16.71 -3.62
N PRO A 793 -14.90 -15.53 -4.08
CA PRO A 793 -15.92 -15.48 -5.12
C PRO A 793 -15.41 -16.31 -6.29
N LEU A 794 -16.10 -17.41 -6.56
CA LEU A 794 -15.53 -18.51 -7.30
C LEU A 794 -15.12 -18.06 -8.69
N HIS A 795 -15.98 -17.39 -9.41
CA HIS A 795 -15.65 -17.04 -10.78
C HIS A 795 -16.58 -15.94 -11.29
N SER A 796 -15.99 -14.94 -11.93
CA SER A 796 -16.68 -14.09 -12.88
C SER A 796 -16.14 -14.39 -14.26
N PHE A 797 -16.98 -14.91 -15.14
CA PHE A 797 -16.63 -15.16 -16.52
C PHE A 797 -17.10 -14.00 -17.41
N TYR A 798 -16.18 -13.44 -18.17
CA TYR A 798 -16.47 -12.38 -19.13
C TYR A 798 -16.69 -13.02 -20.49
N VAL A 799 -17.87 -12.83 -21.04
CA VAL A 799 -18.20 -13.28 -22.39
C VAL A 799 -18.28 -12.06 -23.30
N GLU A 800 -17.28 -11.85 -24.12
CA GLU A 800 -17.30 -10.84 -25.17
C GLU A 800 -18.05 -11.32 -26.39
N LYS A 801 -18.80 -10.43 -27.02
CA LYS A 801 -19.47 -10.77 -28.26
C LYS A 801 -18.47 -10.89 -29.42
N ILE A 802 -18.53 -11.99 -30.10
CA ILE A 802 -17.80 -12.20 -31.37
C ILE A 802 -18.64 -11.64 -32.51
N PRO A 803 -18.14 -10.68 -33.32
CA PRO A 803 -18.86 -10.17 -34.46
C PRO A 803 -19.23 -11.31 -35.42
N PHE A 804 -20.47 -11.39 -35.85
CA PHE A 804 -20.96 -12.37 -36.81
C PHE A 804 -20.12 -12.34 -38.13
N GLY A 805 -19.73 -13.54 -38.61
CA GLY A 805 -19.03 -13.73 -39.88
C GLY A 805 -17.50 -13.82 -39.79
N LYS A 806 -16.90 -13.76 -38.65
CA LYS A 806 -15.49 -14.20 -38.42
C LYS A 806 -15.47 -15.59 -37.84
N GLU A 807 -15.15 -16.57 -38.65
CA GLU A 807 -14.73 -17.88 -38.14
C GLU A 807 -13.45 -17.70 -37.29
N ILE A 808 -13.57 -17.92 -36.02
CA ILE A 808 -12.39 -18.12 -35.17
C ILE A 808 -11.97 -19.58 -35.38
N SER A 809 -10.83 -19.78 -35.99
CA SER A 809 -10.22 -21.10 -36.15
C SER A 809 -9.83 -21.67 -34.78
N GLY A 810 -10.68 -22.57 -34.29
CA GLY A 810 -10.58 -23.18 -32.96
C GLY A 810 -11.80 -22.84 -32.12
N ASN A 811 -12.45 -23.82 -31.61
CA ASN A 811 -13.73 -23.81 -30.89
C ASN A 811 -13.69 -23.05 -29.52
N ARG A 812 -13.00 -21.93 -29.42
CA ARG A 812 -12.84 -21.19 -28.17
C ARG A 812 -13.39 -19.78 -28.34
N ASN A 813 -14.57 -19.56 -27.78
CA ASN A 813 -15.05 -18.24 -27.47
C ASN A 813 -14.18 -17.66 -26.34
N THR A 814 -13.83 -16.39 -26.43
CA THR A 814 -13.06 -15.69 -25.39
C THR A 814 -13.89 -15.60 -24.10
N VAL A 815 -13.69 -16.55 -23.21
CA VAL A 815 -14.20 -16.52 -21.86
C VAL A 815 -13.01 -16.23 -20.96
N THR A 816 -12.95 -15.03 -20.44
CA THR A 816 -11.90 -14.63 -19.50
C THR A 816 -12.39 -14.86 -18.08
N ARG A 817 -11.69 -15.69 -17.33
CA ARG A 817 -11.95 -15.93 -15.90
C ARG A 817 -11.30 -14.80 -15.11
N TYR A 818 -12.02 -14.29 -14.14
CA TYR A 818 -11.52 -13.33 -13.19
C TYR A 818 -11.66 -13.87 -11.76
N ASN A 819 -10.54 -14.18 -11.10
CA ASN A 819 -10.50 -14.55 -9.69
C ASN A 819 -9.49 -13.71 -8.87
N GLY A 820 -9.40 -12.41 -9.19
CA GLY A 820 -8.47 -11.49 -8.53
C GLY A 820 -7.05 -11.43 -9.14
N CYS A 821 -6.74 -12.37 -10.02
CA CYS A 821 -5.58 -12.37 -10.92
C CYS A 821 -6.10 -12.64 -12.33
N TYR A 822 -5.54 -12.00 -13.32
CA TYR A 822 -5.87 -12.26 -14.73
C TYR A 822 -5.38 -13.67 -15.10
N ASP A 823 -6.27 -14.64 -15.06
CA ASP A 823 -5.98 -16.00 -15.54
C ASP A 823 -6.55 -16.15 -16.94
N GLU A 824 -5.74 -16.79 -17.80
CA GLU A 824 -6.05 -17.08 -19.20
C GLU A 824 -7.27 -17.99 -19.35
N VAL A 825 -7.76 -18.09 -20.61
CA VAL A 825 -8.86 -18.92 -21.09
C VAL A 825 -8.88 -20.31 -20.44
N ASP A 826 -9.98 -20.60 -19.77
CA ASP A 826 -10.17 -21.85 -19.04
C ASP A 826 -10.68 -22.97 -19.95
N ASP A 827 -10.02 -24.13 -19.97
CA ASP A 827 -10.44 -25.29 -20.73
C ASP A 827 -11.73 -25.95 -20.17
N PHE A 828 -12.20 -25.51 -18.99
CA PHE A 828 -13.36 -26.06 -18.27
C PHE A 828 -14.67 -25.31 -18.51
N CYS A 829 -14.66 -24.27 -19.32
CA CYS A 829 -15.87 -23.56 -19.71
C CYS A 829 -15.88 -23.24 -21.21
N SER A 830 -17.07 -23.12 -21.77
CA SER A 830 -17.27 -22.72 -23.15
C SER A 830 -18.56 -21.93 -23.32
N SER A 831 -18.63 -21.07 -24.33
CA SER A 831 -19.87 -20.39 -24.69
C SER A 831 -20.20 -20.54 -26.16
N ILE A 832 -21.48 -20.70 -26.47
CA ILE A 832 -22.04 -20.62 -27.84
C ILE A 832 -22.95 -19.40 -27.88
N GLN A 833 -22.75 -18.55 -28.86
CA GLN A 833 -23.50 -17.31 -29.02
C GLN A 833 -24.36 -17.34 -30.27
N SER A 834 -25.58 -16.81 -30.17
CA SER A 834 -26.50 -16.66 -31.31
C SER A 834 -27.34 -15.40 -31.20
N GLU A 835 -27.62 -14.76 -32.35
CA GLU A 835 -28.62 -13.71 -32.40
C GLU A 835 -30.01 -14.32 -32.51
N THR A 836 -30.98 -13.68 -31.87
CA THR A 836 -32.39 -14.00 -31.94
C THR A 836 -33.19 -12.77 -32.43
N GLU A 837 -34.44 -12.97 -32.84
CA GLU A 837 -35.31 -11.87 -33.24
C GLU A 837 -35.49 -10.78 -32.17
N SER A 838 -35.38 -11.17 -30.87
CA SER A 838 -35.60 -10.29 -29.74
C SER A 838 -34.30 -9.86 -29.01
N GLY A 839 -33.14 -10.37 -29.41
CA GLY A 839 -31.88 -10.05 -28.74
C GLY A 839 -30.75 -11.01 -29.02
N TRP A 840 -29.94 -11.26 -28.00
CA TRP A 840 -28.74 -12.07 -28.03
C TRP A 840 -28.82 -13.23 -27.02
N ARG A 841 -28.46 -14.42 -27.42
CA ARG A 841 -28.44 -15.63 -26.58
C ARG A 841 -27.01 -16.12 -26.40
N ILE A 842 -26.69 -16.51 -25.16
CA ILE A 842 -25.45 -17.16 -24.79
C ILE A 842 -25.80 -18.48 -24.11
N ASP A 843 -25.31 -19.59 -24.62
CA ASP A 843 -25.31 -20.88 -23.96
C ASP A 843 -23.93 -21.10 -23.37
N PHE A 844 -23.80 -20.97 -22.03
CA PHE A 844 -22.54 -21.06 -21.31
C PHE A 844 -22.46 -22.38 -20.57
N THR A 845 -21.45 -23.18 -20.90
CA THR A 845 -21.18 -24.48 -20.27
C THR A 845 -20.03 -24.35 -19.30
N ILE A 846 -20.22 -24.82 -18.07
CA ILE A 846 -19.19 -24.89 -17.04
C ILE A 846 -19.09 -26.28 -16.46
N SER A 847 -17.88 -26.78 -16.23
CA SER A 847 -17.64 -28.03 -15.52
C SER A 847 -18.07 -27.91 -14.05
N ARG A 848 -18.76 -28.92 -13.53
CA ARG A 848 -19.11 -29.01 -12.10
C ARG A 848 -17.89 -29.06 -11.18
N MET A 849 -16.75 -29.51 -11.69
CA MET A 849 -15.49 -29.49 -10.98
C MET A 849 -15.07 -28.06 -10.61
N GLU A 850 -15.31 -27.08 -11.49
CA GLU A 850 -15.03 -25.66 -11.24
C GLU A 850 -15.84 -25.10 -10.08
N LEU A 851 -17.03 -25.62 -9.85
CA LEU A 851 -17.89 -25.27 -8.72
C LEU A 851 -17.69 -26.24 -7.54
N ASN A 852 -16.57 -27.00 -7.49
CA ASN A 852 -16.25 -27.97 -6.45
C ASN A 852 -17.38 -29.03 -6.24
N TYR A 853 -18.09 -29.39 -7.28
CA TYR A 853 -19.27 -30.28 -7.28
C TYR A 853 -20.38 -29.84 -6.32
N GLU A 854 -20.42 -28.55 -5.95
CA GLU A 854 -21.49 -28.04 -5.10
C GLU A 854 -22.86 -28.18 -5.78
N SER A 855 -23.86 -28.61 -5.01
CA SER A 855 -25.24 -28.73 -5.49
C SER A 855 -26.09 -27.50 -5.19
N PHE A 856 -25.55 -26.55 -4.42
CA PHE A 856 -26.19 -25.28 -4.07
C PHE A 856 -25.16 -24.17 -4.11
N PHE A 857 -25.42 -23.14 -4.91
CA PHE A 857 -24.55 -21.99 -5.12
C PHE A 857 -25.38 -20.77 -5.53
N TYR A 858 -24.75 -19.62 -5.62
CA TYR A 858 -25.37 -18.40 -6.16
C TYR A 858 -24.87 -18.12 -7.58
N PHE A 859 -25.78 -17.72 -8.45
CA PHE A 859 -25.53 -17.37 -9.85
C PHE A 859 -26.19 -16.04 -10.22
N GLY A 860 -25.54 -15.23 -11.03
CA GLY A 860 -26.08 -14.01 -11.58
C GLY A 860 -25.44 -13.63 -12.92
N VAL A 861 -26.17 -12.81 -13.68
CA VAL A 861 -25.74 -12.30 -14.97
C VAL A 861 -25.74 -10.78 -14.91
N GLN A 862 -24.67 -10.17 -15.39
CA GLN A 862 -24.54 -8.74 -15.54
C GLN A 862 -24.20 -8.42 -17.00
N ARG A 863 -24.94 -7.49 -17.57
CA ARG A 863 -24.65 -6.93 -18.90
C ARG A 863 -23.96 -5.60 -18.70
N GLU A 864 -22.82 -5.43 -19.35
CA GLU A 864 -22.05 -4.19 -19.35
C GLU A 864 -21.98 -3.61 -20.75
N ILE A 865 -22.23 -2.33 -20.86
CA ILE A 865 -22.09 -1.58 -22.12
C ILE A 865 -21.15 -0.42 -21.81
N GLU A 866 -20.07 -0.35 -22.57
CA GLU A 866 -19.08 0.71 -22.44
C GLU A 866 -19.43 1.88 -23.36
N PHE A 867 -19.46 3.05 -22.78
CA PHE A 867 -19.62 4.32 -23.48
C PHE A 867 -18.43 5.22 -23.20
N PRO A 868 -18.16 6.25 -24.02
CA PRO A 868 -17.12 7.22 -23.73
C PRO A 868 -17.25 7.91 -22.36
N GLU A 869 -18.47 8.02 -21.84
CA GLU A 869 -18.75 8.65 -20.54
C GLU A 869 -18.67 7.66 -19.36
N GLY A 870 -18.52 6.36 -19.61
CA GLY A 870 -18.45 5.33 -18.56
C GLY A 870 -19.10 4.01 -18.93
N ILE A 871 -19.21 3.12 -17.95
CA ILE A 871 -19.80 1.78 -18.14
C ILE A 871 -21.22 1.76 -17.59
N ASN A 872 -22.19 1.46 -18.46
CA ASN A 872 -23.56 1.18 -18.04
C ASN A 872 -23.71 -0.32 -17.73
N ARG A 873 -24.32 -0.62 -16.58
CA ARG A 873 -24.50 -1.99 -16.08
C ARG A 873 -25.96 -2.28 -15.80
N SER A 874 -26.45 -3.42 -16.30
CA SER A 874 -27.73 -3.99 -15.91
C SER A 874 -27.55 -5.42 -15.44
N CYS A 875 -28.26 -5.81 -14.39
CA CYS A 875 -28.14 -7.13 -13.76
C CYS A 875 -29.42 -7.92 -13.88
N SER A 876 -29.31 -9.25 -13.90
CA SER A 876 -30.43 -10.19 -13.90
C SER A 876 -31.27 -10.17 -12.63
N LYS A 877 -30.80 -9.49 -11.59
CA LYS A 877 -31.51 -9.28 -10.33
C LYS A 877 -31.21 -7.88 -9.82
N THR A 878 -32.26 -7.11 -9.50
CA THR A 878 -32.11 -5.80 -8.83
C THR A 878 -31.77 -6.01 -7.35
N SER A 879 -30.84 -5.24 -6.82
CA SER A 879 -30.53 -5.23 -5.38
C SER A 879 -30.67 -3.81 -4.84
N ASN A 880 -31.10 -3.69 -3.60
CA ASN A 880 -31.17 -2.42 -2.87
C ASN A 880 -29.80 -2.01 -2.30
N ALA A 881 -28.75 -2.77 -2.57
CA ALA A 881 -27.42 -2.47 -2.06
C ALA A 881 -26.79 -1.32 -2.86
N THR A 882 -26.40 -0.29 -2.16
CA THR A 882 -25.79 0.93 -2.71
C THR A 882 -24.32 0.75 -3.15
N SER A 883 -23.73 -0.45 -3.02
CA SER A 883 -22.32 -0.71 -3.29
C SER A 883 -22.01 -0.94 -4.77
N GLU A 884 -22.52 -0.11 -5.65
CA GLU A 884 -22.13 -0.12 -7.07
C GLU A 884 -20.74 0.47 -7.34
N SER A 885 -20.11 1.06 -6.33
CA SER A 885 -18.81 1.74 -6.44
C SER A 885 -17.58 0.84 -6.49
N ARG A 886 -17.74 -0.48 -6.61
CA ARG A 886 -16.59 -1.37 -6.82
C ARG A 886 -16.05 -1.22 -8.23
N LEU A 887 -15.45 -0.08 -8.46
CA LEU A 887 -14.63 0.18 -9.63
C LEU A 887 -13.35 -0.66 -9.52
N GLY A 888 -12.99 -1.32 -10.56
CA GLY A 888 -11.80 -2.11 -10.67
C GLY A 888 -12.05 -3.60 -10.39
N LEU A 889 -11.14 -4.26 -9.76
CA LEU A 889 -10.98 -5.71 -9.64
C LEU A 889 -12.23 -6.52 -9.21
N TRP A 890 -13.24 -5.88 -8.58
CA TRP A 890 -14.42 -6.56 -8.04
C TRP A 890 -15.72 -5.93 -8.52
N ARG A 891 -16.32 -6.56 -9.50
CA ARG A 891 -17.69 -6.26 -9.98
C ARG A 891 -18.73 -7.14 -9.29
N PHE A 892 -18.27 -7.96 -8.35
CA PHE A 892 -19.08 -8.96 -7.66
C PHE A 892 -19.93 -8.33 -6.54
N ASN A 893 -21.21 -8.57 -6.59
CA ASN A 893 -22.14 -8.22 -5.51
C ASN A 893 -23.06 -9.42 -5.24
N PRO A 894 -22.86 -10.15 -4.12
CA PRO A 894 -23.64 -11.34 -3.82
C PRO A 894 -25.15 -11.13 -3.78
N LEU A 895 -25.62 -9.91 -3.45
CA LEU A 895 -27.05 -9.57 -3.49
C LEU A 895 -27.65 -9.60 -4.90
N LYS A 896 -26.86 -9.43 -5.93
CA LYS A 896 -27.27 -9.52 -7.34
C LYS A 896 -27.35 -10.96 -7.86
N LEU A 897 -27.01 -11.94 -7.02
CA LEU A 897 -27.04 -13.36 -7.38
C LEU A 897 -28.31 -14.04 -6.88
N SER A 898 -28.81 -15.01 -7.63
CA SER A 898 -29.92 -15.87 -7.26
C SER A 898 -29.39 -17.22 -6.76
N PRO A 899 -30.01 -17.82 -5.73
CA PRO A 899 -29.65 -19.16 -5.32
C PRO A 899 -30.04 -20.19 -6.40
N VAL A 900 -29.16 -21.17 -6.65
CA VAL A 900 -29.36 -22.25 -7.63
C VAL A 900 -29.24 -23.58 -6.92
N LEU A 901 -30.17 -24.49 -7.19
CA LEU A 901 -30.19 -25.83 -6.64
C LEU A 901 -30.18 -26.86 -7.78
N LEU A 902 -29.15 -27.72 -7.79
CA LEU A 902 -29.04 -28.85 -8.70
C LEU A 902 -29.71 -30.08 -8.07
N LYS A 903 -30.99 -30.28 -8.37
CA LYS A 903 -31.76 -31.44 -7.98
C LYS A 903 -32.55 -31.98 -9.14
#